data_ca61b484aa1364d1c4518bfcc1b6058d
#
_entry.id   ca61b484aa1364d1c4518bfcc1b6058d
#
_cell.length_a   1.000
_cell.length_b   1.000
_cell.length_c   1.000
_cell.angle_alpha   90.00
_cell.angle_beta   90.00
_cell.angle_gamma   90.00
#
_symmetry.space_group_name_H-M   'P 1'
#
loop_
_entity.id
_entity.type
_entity.pdbx_description
1 polymer ?
#
loop_
_entity_poly.entity_id
_entity_poly.type
_entity_poly.pdbx_seq_one_letter_code
_entity_poly.pdbx_strand_id
1 'polypeptide(L)'
;MPFQLSPGVAVVEKDFTSIVPAVATSIGAFAGQFDWGPVLEPITITSEDELVRRFGTPNNNNFASFFTAANFLSYSNNLLLVRQQTTNMKNAVVTPSGAVTTIDVVVPGYGYDSLGTPPNVQIETEGLIATVTVTAEGSGYVNTPQSSPVVTVTDTAGTGFGAVLEANVSNGRIISIDIIAPGAGYQDPVITITGGNGTGATATATTKDVQEPGGIKPTAVAVLSGGAITAVNLSSGGSGYTSTPNVSIVTAAGDTGSGATATAVLSGSGITGITVSSGGTGYVSPTISFSTGIGGVGEGAEASAVLAGPVSSITLINAGSGYTSEPTVTITGGGGSGATAVATTDGNQITSIAIVSGGSGYTSEPTVTITGGGGTGGVADSVVNYNTIASITITNPGSGYTTAPTVVITDSNGTSAAATATIGTSSIASVNINNGGVGYKAFPTVTITGGGGTGATVGSVTVGPSTVTGINVTEGGTGLSEAPGVIIEFPVDQVNQCAVAVANVETAGVAILNGQFYSANFINGGGVTGEWAAKYPGKLGNSLKVSMADRDTYATWAYKDEFDAAPGTSEGAAVIGGSNDEMHIIIIDEKGYISGVENAVLEKFAFVSKASDNKKADGTNNYYKDVINGRSEWLWWTDHTNEVSGGYATTNWGSVMAGTAFKSMTKPLTQSLSGGVDDASATEGQRMAAYELFSNSTLYDVSLIMMGKSSAVVANYVIDNVALTRLDCVVFISPEDPTSGEVIIGDTSSHVSKIVDYRNALGSNSYSVLDSGFKYQYDRYNDVYRWVPLNGDVAGLCARTDYTNDPWWSPGGLNRGQIKNVVRLSTNPNQTNRDNLYRNSVNPVVTFPGQGTVLFGDKTLLAKPSAFDRINVRRLFIVLEKSIATAAKYQLFEFNDAFTRGQFRNLIEPFLRDVQGRRGITDFLVKCDESNNTGEVIDRNEFVADIFVKPTRSINFITLNFVAARSAIAFSEIGG
;
A
#
# COMPACT_ATOMS: atom_id res chain seq x y z
N MET A 1 27.76 8.64 -58.76
CA MET A 1 29.20 8.95 -58.58
C MET A 1 29.75 9.37 -59.93
N PRO A 2 30.43 10.49 -60.09
CA PRO A 2 31.05 10.84 -61.33
C PRO A 2 32.22 9.89 -61.58
N PHE A 3 32.20 9.16 -62.67
CA PHE A 3 33.32 8.32 -63.13
C PHE A 3 34.47 9.24 -63.60
N GLN A 4 35.63 9.04 -63.01
CA GLN A 4 36.83 9.70 -63.45
C GLN A 4 37.32 9.00 -64.74
N LEU A 5 37.29 9.75 -65.86
CA LEU A 5 37.62 9.25 -67.23
C LEU A 5 39.11 9.43 -67.64
N SER A 6 39.93 10.06 -66.76
CA SER A 6 41.33 10.22 -66.92
C SER A 6 42.12 9.54 -65.81
N PRO A 7 43.41 9.11 -66.05
CA PRO A 7 44.23 8.58 -64.96
C PRO A 7 44.34 9.58 -63.80
N GLY A 8 43.95 9.19 -62.64
CA GLY A 8 43.94 10.01 -61.39
C GLY A 8 43.64 9.12 -60.16
N VAL A 9 43.96 9.64 -58.99
CA VAL A 9 43.74 8.98 -57.72
C VAL A 9 42.37 9.43 -57.20
N ALA A 10 41.37 8.53 -57.11
CA ALA A 10 40.10 8.80 -56.46
C ALA A 10 40.28 8.46 -55.00
N VAL A 11 40.19 9.48 -54.15
CA VAL A 11 40.10 9.27 -52.69
C VAL A 11 38.64 9.12 -52.33
N VAL A 12 38.28 7.97 -51.85
CA VAL A 12 36.93 7.68 -51.29
C VAL A 12 37.10 7.44 -49.80
N GLU A 13 36.61 8.36 -49.01
CA GLU A 13 36.47 8.11 -47.55
C GLU A 13 35.31 7.12 -47.39
N LYS A 14 35.64 5.92 -46.90
CA LYS A 14 34.70 4.98 -46.33
C LYS A 14 34.95 4.91 -44.83
N ASP A 15 34.03 5.39 -44.05
CA ASP A 15 34.07 5.20 -42.62
C ASP A 15 33.69 3.75 -42.32
N PHE A 16 34.70 2.94 -41.99
CA PHE A 16 34.56 1.57 -41.48
C PHE A 16 34.86 1.50 -39.98
N THR A 17 34.80 2.61 -39.27
CA THR A 17 34.95 2.62 -37.82
C THR A 17 33.77 1.94 -37.14
N SER A 18 33.81 0.62 -37.08
CA SER A 18 32.98 -0.14 -36.14
C SER A 18 33.51 0.15 -34.74
N ILE A 19 32.82 0.98 -33.99
CA ILE A 19 33.15 1.30 -32.58
C ILE A 19 32.34 0.35 -31.69
N VAL A 20 32.97 -0.21 -30.64
CA VAL A 20 32.25 -0.94 -29.61
C VAL A 20 31.29 0.05 -28.93
N PRO A 21 29.98 -0.20 -28.94
CA PRO A 21 29.00 0.74 -28.39
C PRO A 21 29.23 0.98 -26.90
N ALA A 22 29.13 2.22 -26.45
CA ALA A 22 29.04 2.53 -25.04
C ALA A 22 27.74 1.96 -24.47
N VAL A 23 27.83 1.23 -23.35
CA VAL A 23 26.66 0.68 -22.66
C VAL A 23 26.35 1.50 -21.43
N ALA A 24 25.08 1.60 -21.09
CA ALA A 24 24.64 2.24 -19.88
C ALA A 24 24.99 1.37 -18.67
N THR A 25 25.63 1.97 -17.66
CA THR A 25 26.09 1.27 -16.45
C THR A 25 25.52 1.86 -15.16
N SER A 26 24.82 2.99 -15.27
CA SER A 26 24.28 3.78 -14.17
C SER A 26 22.78 3.72 -14.04
N ILE A 27 22.09 2.85 -14.81
CA ILE A 27 20.62 2.69 -14.73
C ILE A 27 20.29 1.90 -13.48
N GLY A 28 19.59 2.57 -12.55
CA GLY A 28 19.04 1.94 -11.36
C GLY A 28 17.74 1.22 -11.64
N ALA A 29 17.44 0.17 -10.87
CA ALA A 29 16.15 -0.49 -10.84
C ALA A 29 15.68 -0.72 -9.40
N PHE A 30 14.43 -0.45 -9.14
CA PHE A 30 13.84 -0.61 -7.82
C PHE A 30 12.37 -0.99 -7.91
N ALA A 31 11.95 -1.97 -7.10
CA ALA A 31 10.56 -2.31 -6.92
C ALA A 31 10.14 -2.03 -5.47
N GLY A 32 9.18 -1.14 -5.26
CA GLY A 32 8.78 -0.66 -3.94
C GLY A 32 7.30 -0.40 -3.77
N GLN A 33 6.91 -0.09 -2.54
CA GLN A 33 5.55 0.31 -2.19
C GLN A 33 5.39 1.81 -2.34
N PHE A 34 4.31 2.23 -3.02
CA PHE A 34 3.95 3.63 -3.24
C PHE A 34 2.44 3.79 -3.23
N ASP A 35 1.96 5.00 -2.92
CA ASP A 35 0.52 5.26 -2.78
C ASP A 35 -0.18 5.52 -4.13
N TRP A 36 0.57 5.87 -5.16
CA TRP A 36 0.07 6.21 -6.48
C TRP A 36 0.96 5.63 -7.58
N GLY A 37 0.53 5.74 -8.84
CA GLY A 37 1.28 5.29 -10.01
C GLY A 37 0.93 3.90 -10.49
N PRO A 38 1.37 3.53 -11.70
CA PRO A 38 1.09 2.23 -12.31
C PRO A 38 1.72 1.09 -11.51
N VAL A 39 0.96 0.01 -11.39
CA VAL A 39 1.36 -1.19 -10.64
C VAL A 39 1.90 -2.23 -11.62
N LEU A 40 3.02 -2.87 -11.27
CA LEU A 40 3.69 -3.87 -12.10
C LEU A 40 4.04 -3.35 -13.52
N GLU A 41 4.35 -2.07 -13.62
CA GLU A 41 4.80 -1.44 -14.85
C GLU A 41 6.08 -0.64 -14.57
N PRO A 42 7.21 -0.95 -15.22
CA PRO A 42 8.45 -0.23 -15.03
C PRO A 42 8.40 1.18 -15.64
N ILE A 43 8.58 2.19 -14.81
CA ILE A 43 8.57 3.61 -15.20
C ILE A 43 9.95 4.23 -14.95
N THR A 44 10.47 4.95 -15.93
CA THR A 44 11.73 5.71 -15.76
C THR A 44 11.46 6.99 -15.01
N ILE A 45 12.20 7.21 -13.93
CA ILE A 45 12.17 8.39 -13.06
C ILE A 45 13.52 9.08 -13.11
N THR A 46 13.52 10.39 -13.32
CA THR A 46 14.73 11.18 -13.53
C THR A 46 15.09 12.09 -12.35
N SER A 47 14.11 12.38 -11.48
CA SER A 47 14.28 13.27 -10.33
C SER A 47 13.33 12.91 -9.18
N GLU A 48 13.63 13.44 -7.97
CA GLU A 48 12.75 13.30 -6.81
C GLU A 48 11.38 13.98 -7.03
N ASP A 49 11.36 15.11 -7.72
CA ASP A 49 10.10 15.82 -8.04
C ASP A 49 9.21 14.98 -8.98
N GLU A 50 9.81 14.29 -9.95
CA GLU A 50 9.08 13.37 -10.80
C GLU A 50 8.61 12.14 -10.02
N LEU A 51 9.41 11.64 -9.07
CA LEU A 51 9.01 10.55 -8.16
C LEU A 51 7.77 10.95 -7.37
N VAL A 52 7.74 12.15 -6.78
CA VAL A 52 6.58 12.67 -6.05
C VAL A 52 5.37 12.79 -6.96
N ARG A 53 5.53 13.39 -8.13
CA ARG A 53 4.42 13.61 -9.07
C ARG A 53 3.79 12.29 -9.53
N ARG A 54 4.61 11.25 -9.80
CA ARG A 54 4.12 9.99 -10.35
C ARG A 54 3.71 8.95 -9.31
N PHE A 55 4.32 8.97 -8.11
CA PHE A 55 4.15 7.92 -7.11
C PHE A 55 3.68 8.43 -5.73
N GLY A 56 3.49 9.73 -5.59
CA GLY A 56 3.04 10.38 -4.37
C GLY A 56 4.18 10.69 -3.39
N THR A 57 3.84 11.34 -2.29
CA THR A 57 4.77 11.69 -1.19
C THR A 57 4.98 10.51 -0.24
N PRO A 58 6.09 10.48 0.52
CA PRO A 58 6.32 9.44 1.53
C PRO A 58 5.35 9.58 2.72
N ASN A 59 5.00 8.46 3.32
CA ASN A 59 4.23 8.38 4.57
C ASN A 59 4.80 7.29 5.50
N ASN A 60 4.10 6.97 6.58
CA ASN A 60 4.56 5.98 7.56
C ASN A 60 4.71 4.55 7.01
N ASN A 61 4.04 4.23 5.91
CA ASN A 61 4.01 2.88 5.35
C ASN A 61 5.00 2.70 4.18
N ASN A 62 5.26 3.77 3.40
CA ASN A 62 6.04 3.67 2.17
C ASN A 62 7.39 4.41 2.22
N PHE A 63 7.72 5.13 3.30
CA PHE A 63 8.92 5.97 3.41
C PHE A 63 10.22 5.22 3.07
N ALA A 64 10.34 3.95 3.46
CA ALA A 64 11.53 3.17 3.18
C ALA A 64 11.72 2.97 1.67
N SER A 65 10.64 2.71 0.93
CA SER A 65 10.64 2.60 -0.53
C SER A 65 10.91 3.95 -1.18
N PHE A 66 10.18 4.99 -0.76
CA PHE A 66 10.33 6.33 -1.31
C PHE A 66 11.76 6.86 -1.17
N PHE A 67 12.33 6.81 0.03
CA PHE A 67 13.67 7.32 0.26
C PHE A 67 14.78 6.43 -0.31
N THR A 68 14.55 5.12 -0.52
CA THR A 68 15.48 4.29 -1.30
C THR A 68 15.61 4.83 -2.72
N ALA A 69 14.49 5.10 -3.40
CA ALA A 69 14.46 5.68 -4.73
C ALA A 69 15.02 7.11 -4.76
N ALA A 70 14.56 7.98 -3.86
CA ALA A 70 15.00 9.38 -3.78
C ALA A 70 16.49 9.51 -3.48
N ASN A 71 17.04 8.67 -2.59
CA ASN A 71 18.46 8.66 -2.30
C ASN A 71 19.30 8.26 -3.52
N PHE A 72 18.88 7.24 -4.27
CA PHE A 72 19.53 6.91 -5.54
C PHE A 72 19.49 8.08 -6.52
N LEU A 73 18.31 8.71 -6.69
CA LEU A 73 18.11 9.86 -7.58
C LEU A 73 18.96 11.09 -7.16
N SER A 74 19.39 11.17 -5.92
CA SER A 74 20.33 12.22 -5.49
C SER A 74 21.74 12.08 -6.08
N TYR A 75 22.07 10.93 -6.66
CA TYR A 75 23.36 10.61 -7.29
C TYR A 75 23.26 10.35 -8.80
N SER A 76 22.07 9.95 -9.28
CA SER A 76 21.80 9.58 -10.67
C SER A 76 20.45 10.13 -11.11
N ASN A 77 20.23 10.26 -12.40
CA ASN A 77 18.98 10.73 -13.02
C ASN A 77 18.30 9.65 -13.85
N ASN A 78 18.59 8.38 -13.63
CA ASN A 78 18.03 7.29 -14.42
C ASN A 78 17.69 6.10 -13.51
N LEU A 79 16.44 6.06 -13.05
CA LEU A 79 15.89 5.01 -12.20
C LEU A 79 14.67 4.39 -12.87
N LEU A 80 14.72 3.10 -13.14
CA LEU A 80 13.55 2.30 -13.53
C LEU A 80 12.84 1.82 -12.27
N LEU A 81 11.63 2.32 -12.04
CA LEU A 81 10.87 2.07 -10.82
C LEU A 81 9.60 1.28 -11.12
N VAL A 82 9.32 0.29 -10.28
CA VAL A 82 8.11 -0.54 -10.30
C VAL A 82 7.35 -0.38 -9.00
N ARG A 83 6.07 -0.02 -9.06
CA ARG A 83 5.18 -0.12 -7.91
C ARG A 83 4.76 -1.56 -7.71
N GLN A 84 4.95 -2.09 -6.50
CA GLN A 84 4.53 -3.44 -6.12
C GLN A 84 3.01 -3.54 -6.07
N GLN A 85 2.49 -4.68 -6.51
CA GLN A 85 1.09 -5.04 -6.29
C GLN A 85 0.92 -5.50 -4.84
N THR A 86 -0.22 -5.16 -4.24
CA THR A 86 -0.66 -5.69 -2.94
C THR A 86 -2.06 -6.26 -3.07
N THR A 87 -2.47 -7.10 -2.11
CA THR A 87 -3.70 -7.90 -2.24
C THR A 87 -4.96 -7.05 -2.24
N ASN A 88 -5.00 -6.00 -1.41
CA ASN A 88 -6.22 -5.24 -1.14
C ASN A 88 -6.23 -3.83 -1.77
N MET A 89 -5.25 -3.49 -2.63
CA MET A 89 -5.24 -2.19 -3.28
C MET A 89 -6.42 -2.03 -4.25
N LYS A 90 -7.06 -0.86 -4.22
CA LYS A 90 -8.24 -0.57 -5.04
C LYS A 90 -8.20 0.85 -5.60
N ASN A 91 -8.73 1.03 -6.82
CA ASN A 91 -8.94 2.35 -7.40
C ASN A 91 -10.20 2.98 -6.80
N ALA A 92 -10.16 4.28 -6.57
CA ALA A 92 -11.38 5.02 -6.32
C ALA A 92 -12.22 5.07 -7.60
N VAL A 93 -13.52 4.94 -7.46
CA VAL A 93 -14.49 4.94 -8.58
C VAL A 93 -15.65 5.85 -8.25
N VAL A 94 -16.37 6.29 -9.28
CA VAL A 94 -17.70 6.89 -9.07
C VAL A 94 -18.62 5.78 -8.65
N THR A 95 -19.24 5.93 -7.51
CA THR A 95 -20.07 4.91 -6.88
C THR A 95 -21.36 4.71 -7.66
N PRO A 96 -21.57 3.57 -8.33
CA PRO A 96 -22.94 3.16 -8.64
C PRO A 96 -23.62 2.69 -7.34
N SER A 97 -24.94 2.71 -7.30
CA SER A 97 -25.75 2.25 -6.19
C SER A 97 -25.27 0.90 -5.61
N GLY A 98 -24.82 0.87 -4.36
CA GLY A 98 -24.22 -0.28 -3.69
C GLY A 98 -24.84 -0.62 -2.33
N ALA A 99 -24.27 -1.56 -1.57
CA ALA A 99 -24.65 -1.94 -0.18
C ALA A 99 -23.61 -1.44 0.86
N VAL A 100 -23.98 -1.27 2.13
CA VAL A 100 -23.09 -0.88 3.25
C VAL A 100 -22.11 -2.02 3.56
N THR A 101 -20.81 -1.78 3.65
CA THR A 101 -19.78 -2.80 3.89
C THR A 101 -19.16 -2.78 5.28
N THR A 102 -19.01 -1.62 5.91
CA THR A 102 -18.58 -1.49 7.31
C THR A 102 -19.29 -0.36 8.02
N ILE A 103 -19.27 -0.38 9.36
CA ILE A 103 -19.75 0.71 10.20
C ILE A 103 -18.65 1.03 11.24
N ASP A 104 -18.06 2.22 11.14
CA ASP A 104 -16.98 2.66 12.04
C ASP A 104 -17.54 3.49 13.19
N VAL A 105 -17.13 3.20 14.43
CA VAL A 105 -17.55 3.96 15.62
C VAL A 105 -16.64 5.17 15.80
N VAL A 106 -17.22 6.36 15.75
CA VAL A 106 -16.48 7.63 15.85
C VAL A 106 -16.34 8.11 17.29
N VAL A 107 -17.38 7.91 18.12
CA VAL A 107 -17.36 8.22 19.56
C VAL A 107 -18.02 7.10 20.36
N PRO A 108 -17.37 6.50 21.40
CA PRO A 108 -17.84 5.27 22.04
C PRO A 108 -18.89 5.43 23.16
N GLY A 109 -19.16 6.62 23.64
CA GLY A 109 -20.07 6.83 24.76
C GLY A 109 -19.76 6.03 26.05
N TYR A 110 -20.53 6.13 27.11
CA TYR A 110 -20.36 5.36 28.34
C TYR A 110 -21.69 5.14 29.12
N GLY A 111 -21.69 4.15 30.00
CA GLY A 111 -22.84 3.86 30.88
C GLY A 111 -23.73 2.69 30.43
N TYR A 112 -23.28 1.88 29.44
CA TYR A 112 -24.04 0.71 28.98
C TYR A 112 -23.89 -0.52 29.90
N ASP A 113 -24.97 -1.27 30.15
CA ASP A 113 -24.97 -2.43 31.06
C ASP A 113 -24.45 -3.70 30.33
N SER A 114 -23.41 -4.34 30.89
CA SER A 114 -22.74 -5.51 30.30
C SER A 114 -23.49 -6.84 30.49
N LEU A 115 -24.58 -6.88 31.26
CA LEU A 115 -25.31 -8.09 31.64
C LEU A 115 -26.80 -8.14 31.22
N GLY A 116 -27.30 -7.10 30.56
CA GLY A 116 -28.69 -6.99 30.10
C GLY A 116 -28.88 -7.16 28.59
N THR A 117 -30.01 -6.72 28.08
CA THR A 117 -30.32 -6.75 26.63
C THR A 117 -29.49 -5.67 25.90
N PRO A 118 -28.80 -5.99 24.79
CA PRO A 118 -28.00 -5.02 24.04
C PRO A 118 -28.81 -3.82 23.54
N PRO A 119 -28.23 -2.60 23.46
CA PRO A 119 -28.90 -1.45 22.84
C PRO A 119 -29.23 -1.72 21.37
N ASN A 120 -30.34 -1.18 20.90
CA ASN A 120 -30.80 -1.34 19.53
C ASN A 120 -30.07 -0.36 18.61
N VAL A 121 -29.63 -0.81 17.43
CA VAL A 121 -29.01 0.03 16.40
C VAL A 121 -29.96 0.22 15.24
N GLN A 122 -30.40 1.46 15.05
CA GLN A 122 -31.25 1.83 13.91
C GLN A 122 -30.41 2.55 12.85
N ILE A 123 -30.65 2.24 11.59
CA ILE A 123 -29.97 2.86 10.46
C ILE A 123 -31.06 3.53 9.61
N GLU A 124 -31.00 4.87 9.51
CA GLU A 124 -32.04 5.65 8.88
C GLU A 124 -31.56 6.26 7.56
N THR A 125 -32.49 6.44 6.62
CA THR A 125 -32.21 6.83 5.23
C THR A 125 -32.86 8.13 4.83
N GLU A 126 -33.77 8.63 5.64
CA GLU A 126 -34.56 9.82 5.35
C GLU A 126 -34.18 10.93 6.29
N GLY A 127 -34.14 12.16 5.80
CA GLY A 127 -33.91 13.36 6.61
C GLY A 127 -32.50 13.44 7.21
N LEU A 128 -31.46 13.06 6.50
CA LEU A 128 -30.05 13.27 6.91
C LEU A 128 -29.65 14.73 6.69
N ILE A 129 -28.86 15.31 7.60
CA ILE A 129 -28.29 16.66 7.40
C ILE A 129 -27.32 16.60 6.22
N ALA A 130 -27.64 17.31 5.15
CA ALA A 130 -26.86 17.34 3.91
C ALA A 130 -25.81 18.44 3.87
N THR A 131 -26.17 19.65 4.30
CA THR A 131 -25.27 20.79 4.35
C THR A 131 -25.55 21.64 5.58
N VAL A 132 -24.51 22.27 6.13
CA VAL A 132 -24.64 23.31 7.16
C VAL A 132 -23.93 24.55 6.66
N THR A 133 -24.66 25.65 6.57
CA THR A 133 -24.15 26.94 6.12
C THR A 133 -24.15 27.96 7.25
N VAL A 134 -22.98 28.51 7.58
CA VAL A 134 -22.88 29.59 8.56
C VAL A 134 -23.46 30.87 7.95
N THR A 135 -24.53 31.39 8.52
CA THR A 135 -25.21 32.58 8.02
C THR A 135 -24.72 33.87 8.72
N ALA A 136 -24.16 33.74 9.93
CA ALA A 136 -23.41 34.79 10.59
C ALA A 136 -22.27 34.15 11.42
N GLU A 137 -21.08 34.71 11.29
CA GLU A 137 -19.87 34.16 11.93
C GLU A 137 -19.77 34.44 13.43
N GLY A 138 -20.49 35.43 13.93
CA GLY A 138 -20.41 35.92 15.30
C GLY A 138 -19.04 36.49 15.68
N SER A 139 -18.79 36.62 16.99
CA SER A 139 -17.49 37.12 17.48
C SER A 139 -17.20 36.63 18.91
N GLY A 140 -15.90 36.59 19.26
CA GLY A 140 -15.44 36.24 20.61
C GLY A 140 -15.38 34.75 20.90
N TYR A 141 -15.52 33.90 19.89
CA TYR A 141 -15.41 32.43 20.03
C TYR A 141 -13.96 32.00 20.24
N VAL A 142 -13.77 31.04 21.14
CA VAL A 142 -12.50 30.37 21.37
C VAL A 142 -12.72 28.87 21.26
N ASN A 143 -11.72 28.15 20.68
CA ASN A 143 -11.71 26.72 20.60
C ASN A 143 -10.57 26.18 21.49
N THR A 144 -10.88 25.90 22.75
CA THR A 144 -9.97 25.32 23.72
C THR A 144 -10.65 24.11 24.36
N PRO A 145 -9.88 23.12 24.89
CA PRO A 145 -10.47 21.90 25.48
C PRO A 145 -11.51 22.17 26.60
N GLN A 146 -11.48 23.36 27.23
CA GLN A 146 -12.40 23.74 28.28
C GLN A 146 -13.52 24.71 27.82
N SER A 147 -13.45 25.25 26.59
CA SER A 147 -14.41 26.25 26.13
C SER A 147 -14.47 26.25 24.58
N SER A 148 -15.01 25.16 24.01
CA SER A 148 -15.30 25.10 22.57
C SER A 148 -16.77 25.45 22.30
N PRO A 149 -17.12 26.02 21.12
CA PRO A 149 -18.50 26.15 20.71
C PRO A 149 -19.15 24.75 20.57
N VAL A 150 -20.33 24.61 21.13
CA VAL A 150 -21.16 23.41 20.98
C VAL A 150 -22.25 23.70 19.95
N VAL A 151 -22.30 22.92 18.88
CA VAL A 151 -23.32 23.04 17.84
C VAL A 151 -24.33 21.90 18.04
N THR A 152 -25.60 22.27 18.31
CA THR A 152 -26.69 21.34 18.47
C THR A 152 -27.71 21.47 17.34
N VAL A 153 -28.28 20.34 16.92
CA VAL A 153 -29.35 20.29 15.92
C VAL A 153 -30.64 19.86 16.66
N THR A 154 -31.68 20.65 16.52
CA THR A 154 -33.02 20.28 16.97
C THR A 154 -33.95 20.23 15.77
N ASP A 155 -34.93 19.33 15.78
CA ASP A 155 -35.92 19.23 14.72
C ASP A 155 -37.26 19.75 15.24
N THR A 156 -37.79 20.80 14.60
CA THR A 156 -39.03 21.43 15.05
C THR A 156 -40.31 20.78 14.46
N ALA A 157 -40.16 20.04 13.37
CA ALA A 157 -41.31 19.43 12.65
C ALA A 157 -41.28 17.91 12.70
N GLY A 158 -40.18 17.26 13.11
CA GLY A 158 -39.98 15.83 13.01
C GLY A 158 -39.40 15.19 14.27
N THR A 159 -38.92 14.01 14.08
CA THR A 159 -38.28 13.16 15.09
C THR A 159 -36.77 13.03 14.83
N GLY A 160 -36.17 14.02 14.16
CA GLY A 160 -34.76 14.02 13.78
C GLY A 160 -33.85 13.92 14.99
N PHE A 161 -32.80 13.07 14.87
CA PHE A 161 -31.88 12.78 15.97
C PHE A 161 -30.49 12.37 15.45
N GLY A 162 -29.48 12.43 16.31
CA GLY A 162 -28.16 11.86 16.07
C GLY A 162 -27.21 12.67 15.18
N ALA A 163 -27.58 13.86 14.71
CA ALA A 163 -26.63 14.74 14.03
C ALA A 163 -25.59 15.30 15.00
N VAL A 164 -24.31 15.25 14.58
CA VAL A 164 -23.21 15.87 15.32
C VAL A 164 -22.43 16.78 14.39
N LEU A 165 -22.26 18.00 14.85
CA LEU A 165 -21.65 19.07 14.10
C LEU A 165 -20.51 19.68 14.93
N GLU A 166 -19.42 20.03 14.29
CA GLU A 166 -18.27 20.68 14.91
C GLU A 166 -18.03 22.05 14.29
N ALA A 167 -17.85 23.06 15.14
CA ALA A 167 -17.61 24.42 14.68
C ALA A 167 -16.13 24.71 14.53
N ASN A 168 -15.71 25.21 13.37
CA ASN A 168 -14.35 25.67 13.10
C ASN A 168 -14.25 27.16 13.45
N VAL A 169 -13.39 27.49 14.43
CA VAL A 169 -13.16 28.83 14.90
C VAL A 169 -11.85 29.40 14.35
N SER A 170 -11.91 30.55 13.69
CA SER A 170 -10.74 31.29 13.26
C SER A 170 -10.90 32.78 13.62
N ASN A 171 -9.87 33.38 14.23
CA ASN A 171 -9.86 34.79 14.64
C ASN A 171 -11.07 35.22 15.48
N GLY A 172 -11.55 34.30 16.35
CA GLY A 172 -12.68 34.58 17.22
C GLY A 172 -14.06 34.52 16.54
N ARG A 173 -14.16 33.92 15.34
CA ARG A 173 -15.37 33.75 14.56
C ARG A 173 -15.56 32.31 14.15
N ILE A 174 -16.80 31.85 13.99
CA ILE A 174 -17.11 30.53 13.42
C ILE A 174 -17.16 30.66 11.90
N ILE A 175 -16.15 30.11 11.23
CA ILE A 175 -15.99 30.20 9.76
C ILE A 175 -16.69 29.09 8.99
N SER A 176 -16.78 27.89 9.58
CA SER A 176 -17.51 26.75 9.04
C SER A 176 -18.02 25.86 10.17
N ILE A 177 -18.94 24.96 9.83
CA ILE A 177 -19.43 23.90 10.71
C ILE A 177 -19.37 22.60 9.92
N ASP A 178 -18.56 21.66 10.39
CA ASP A 178 -18.38 20.37 9.77
C ASP A 178 -19.45 19.39 10.25
N ILE A 179 -19.95 18.54 9.35
CA ILE A 179 -20.89 17.47 9.66
C ILE A 179 -20.08 16.23 10.01
N ILE A 180 -19.95 15.92 11.29
CA ILE A 180 -19.27 14.73 11.78
C ILE A 180 -20.17 13.50 11.67
N ALA A 181 -21.47 13.66 11.99
CA ALA A 181 -22.51 12.70 11.68
C ALA A 181 -23.77 13.41 11.18
N PRO A 182 -24.38 12.94 10.08
CA PRO A 182 -25.53 13.58 9.49
C PRO A 182 -26.85 13.37 10.28
N GLY A 183 -26.89 12.41 11.22
CA GLY A 183 -28.12 12.04 11.88
C GLY A 183 -29.21 11.56 10.91
N ALA A 184 -30.46 11.47 11.35
CA ALA A 184 -31.56 11.06 10.51
C ALA A 184 -32.93 11.54 11.03
N GLY A 185 -33.96 11.47 10.18
CA GLY A 185 -35.33 11.80 10.51
C GLY A 185 -35.59 13.29 10.63
N TYR A 186 -34.66 14.16 10.25
CA TYR A 186 -34.85 15.62 10.29
C TYR A 186 -35.77 16.08 9.16
N GLN A 187 -36.77 16.82 9.51
CA GLN A 187 -37.72 17.45 8.55
C GLN A 187 -37.52 18.97 8.51
N ASP A 188 -37.26 19.61 9.67
CA ASP A 188 -37.02 21.04 9.77
C ASP A 188 -35.90 21.31 10.80
N PRO A 189 -34.62 21.03 10.47
CA PRO A 189 -33.51 21.10 11.40
C PRO A 189 -33.13 22.55 11.74
N VAL A 190 -33.04 22.83 13.02
CA VAL A 190 -32.61 24.13 13.56
C VAL A 190 -31.24 23.96 14.22
N ILE A 191 -30.27 24.76 13.77
CA ILE A 191 -28.93 24.80 14.34
C ILE A 191 -28.86 25.80 15.50
N THR A 192 -28.39 25.34 16.65
CA THR A 192 -28.14 26.17 17.82
C THR A 192 -26.67 26.10 18.21
N ILE A 193 -26.00 27.24 18.31
CA ILE A 193 -24.59 27.37 18.66
C ILE A 193 -24.46 27.98 20.06
N THR A 194 -23.84 27.24 21.00
CA THR A 194 -23.65 27.65 22.38
C THR A 194 -22.20 27.48 22.85
N GLY A 195 -21.82 28.11 23.94
CA GLY A 195 -20.45 27.97 24.46
C GLY A 195 -19.38 28.71 23.67
N GLY A 196 -18.13 28.34 23.84
CA GLY A 196 -16.99 28.98 23.16
C GLY A 196 -16.73 30.42 23.53
N ASN A 197 -17.37 30.97 24.55
CA ASN A 197 -17.31 32.38 25.01
C ASN A 197 -17.73 33.46 23.98
N GLY A 198 -18.14 33.06 22.77
CA GLY A 198 -18.56 33.94 21.70
C GLY A 198 -20.09 34.15 21.65
N THR A 199 -20.53 35.06 20.82
CA THR A 199 -21.96 35.34 20.59
C THR A 199 -22.23 35.72 19.14
N GLY A 200 -23.52 35.55 18.71
CA GLY A 200 -23.99 36.05 17.43
C GLY A 200 -23.71 35.18 16.21
N ALA A 201 -23.15 33.98 16.35
CA ALA A 201 -23.07 33.04 15.24
C ALA A 201 -24.42 32.37 15.01
N THR A 202 -24.78 32.23 13.72
CA THR A 202 -25.98 31.53 13.26
C THR A 202 -25.68 30.66 12.05
N ALA A 203 -26.37 29.55 11.92
CA ALA A 203 -26.23 28.62 10.79
C ALA A 203 -27.59 28.01 10.39
N THR A 204 -27.70 27.58 9.16
CA THR A 204 -28.84 26.80 8.63
C THR A 204 -28.39 25.45 8.10
N ALA A 205 -29.25 24.44 8.20
CA ALA A 205 -29.02 23.12 7.67
C ALA A 205 -30.06 22.76 6.58
N THR A 206 -29.66 21.91 5.64
CA THR A 206 -30.55 21.24 4.68
C THR A 206 -30.51 19.74 4.90
N THR A 207 -31.59 19.04 4.55
CA THR A 207 -31.71 17.58 4.66
C THR A 207 -31.71 16.90 3.29
N LYS A 208 -31.34 15.62 3.26
CA LYS A 208 -31.45 14.73 2.10
C LYS A 208 -31.93 13.33 2.49
N ASP A 209 -32.57 12.64 1.58
CA ASP A 209 -32.91 11.23 1.69
C ASP A 209 -31.92 10.41 0.88
N VAL A 210 -31.59 9.21 1.35
CA VAL A 210 -30.54 8.36 0.78
C VAL A 210 -31.02 6.97 0.38
N GLN A 211 -32.34 6.78 0.26
CA GLN A 211 -32.94 5.52 -0.18
C GLN A 211 -33.87 5.68 -1.37
N GLU A 212 -33.85 4.73 -2.33
CA GLU A 212 -34.83 4.66 -3.42
C GLU A 212 -36.17 4.05 -2.94
N PRO A 213 -37.31 4.44 -3.53
CA PRO A 213 -38.60 3.87 -3.20
C PRO A 213 -38.66 2.35 -3.45
N GLY A 214 -38.94 1.55 -2.42
CA GLY A 214 -39.01 0.09 -2.48
C GLY A 214 -37.80 -0.68 -1.99
N GLY A 215 -36.75 -0.01 -1.48
CA GLY A 215 -35.60 -0.62 -0.83
C GLY A 215 -35.94 -1.31 0.50
N ILE A 216 -35.14 -2.32 0.90
CA ILE A 216 -35.31 -3.07 2.17
C ILE A 216 -34.23 -2.62 3.16
N LYS A 217 -34.65 -2.32 4.40
CA LYS A 217 -33.75 -1.84 5.49
C LYS A 217 -32.85 -2.97 6.03
N PRO A 218 -31.58 -2.68 6.43
CA PRO A 218 -30.68 -3.66 6.98
C PRO A 218 -30.93 -3.95 8.47
N THR A 219 -30.35 -5.02 8.99
CA THR A 219 -30.45 -5.40 10.41
C THR A 219 -29.09 -5.82 10.97
N ALA A 220 -28.81 -5.42 12.23
CA ALA A 220 -27.50 -5.65 12.86
C ALA A 220 -27.60 -5.86 14.37
N VAL A 221 -26.61 -6.54 15.01
CA VAL A 221 -26.54 -6.85 16.45
C VAL A 221 -25.18 -6.45 17.04
N ALA A 222 -25.21 -5.79 18.21
CA ALA A 222 -24.01 -5.31 18.90
C ALA A 222 -23.34 -6.39 19.79
N VAL A 223 -22.01 -6.42 19.88
CA VAL A 223 -21.21 -7.34 20.71
C VAL A 223 -20.62 -6.58 21.90
N LEU A 224 -20.85 -7.07 23.11
CA LEU A 224 -20.45 -6.46 24.39
C LEU A 224 -19.33 -7.26 25.09
N SER A 225 -18.33 -6.59 25.64
CA SER A 225 -17.35 -7.16 26.57
C SER A 225 -16.96 -6.16 27.64
N GLY A 226 -17.11 -6.51 28.92
CA GLY A 226 -16.72 -5.69 30.06
C GLY A 226 -17.47 -4.34 30.21
N GLY A 227 -18.69 -4.21 29.68
CA GLY A 227 -19.54 -3.01 29.77
C GLY A 227 -19.34 -1.99 28.62
N ALA A 228 -18.64 -2.35 27.53
CA ALA A 228 -18.49 -1.55 26.31
C ALA A 228 -18.81 -2.36 25.06
N ILE A 229 -19.28 -1.73 23.96
CA ILE A 229 -19.53 -2.38 22.68
C ILE A 229 -18.20 -2.52 21.93
N THR A 230 -17.80 -3.74 21.62
CA THR A 230 -16.54 -4.05 20.95
C THR A 230 -16.69 -4.40 19.48
N ALA A 231 -17.90 -4.80 19.04
CA ALA A 231 -18.23 -5.01 17.62
C ALA A 231 -19.72 -4.90 17.36
N VAL A 232 -20.14 -4.67 16.12
CA VAL A 232 -21.51 -4.79 15.63
C VAL A 232 -21.54 -5.74 14.44
N ASN A 233 -22.27 -6.83 14.58
CA ASN A 233 -22.41 -7.85 13.56
C ASN A 233 -23.68 -7.63 12.74
N LEU A 234 -23.53 -7.52 11.41
CA LEU A 234 -24.64 -7.36 10.49
C LEU A 234 -25.36 -8.70 10.26
N SER A 235 -26.69 -8.73 10.39
CA SER A 235 -27.48 -9.94 10.10
C SER A 235 -28.12 -9.93 8.72
N SER A 236 -28.32 -8.77 8.09
CA SER A 236 -28.75 -8.58 6.70
C SER A 236 -28.33 -7.21 6.17
N GLY A 237 -27.82 -7.14 4.94
CA GLY A 237 -27.30 -5.91 4.33
C GLY A 237 -28.31 -4.98 3.66
N GLY A 238 -29.54 -5.41 3.50
CA GLY A 238 -30.56 -4.65 2.80
C GLY A 238 -30.31 -4.49 1.29
N SER A 239 -31.08 -3.64 0.59
CA SER A 239 -30.92 -3.32 -0.85
C SER A 239 -31.55 -1.98 -1.25
N GLY A 240 -31.17 -1.43 -2.41
CA GLY A 240 -31.74 -0.19 -2.96
C GLY A 240 -31.11 1.10 -2.41
N TYR A 241 -29.90 1.06 -1.83
CA TYR A 241 -29.25 2.24 -1.25
C TYR A 241 -28.59 3.11 -2.32
N THR A 242 -28.94 4.38 -2.35
CA THR A 242 -28.35 5.41 -3.22
C THR A 242 -27.16 6.12 -2.55
N SER A 243 -26.97 5.90 -1.22
CA SER A 243 -25.82 6.34 -0.41
C SER A 243 -25.75 5.56 0.91
N THR A 244 -24.64 5.62 1.65
CA THR A 244 -24.43 4.88 2.90
C THR A 244 -25.47 5.22 3.97
N PRO A 245 -26.15 4.20 4.60
CA PRO A 245 -27.13 4.43 5.66
C PRO A 245 -26.46 4.77 7.00
N ASN A 246 -27.23 5.44 7.87
CA ASN A 246 -26.82 5.77 9.23
C ASN A 246 -26.99 4.57 10.19
N VAL A 247 -26.04 4.30 11.09
CA VAL A 247 -26.12 3.21 12.09
C VAL A 247 -26.35 3.80 13.49
N SER A 248 -27.49 3.42 14.12
CA SER A 248 -27.89 3.85 15.45
C SER A 248 -27.86 2.68 16.45
N ILE A 249 -27.28 2.87 17.62
CA ILE A 249 -27.20 1.84 18.68
C ILE A 249 -28.07 2.27 19.85
N VAL A 250 -29.18 1.51 20.08
CA VAL A 250 -30.20 1.82 21.09
C VAL A 250 -30.15 0.80 22.23
N THR A 251 -30.09 1.27 23.47
CA THR A 251 -30.10 0.41 24.67
C THR A 251 -31.45 -0.24 24.91
N ALA A 252 -31.43 -1.45 25.42
CA ALA A 252 -32.64 -2.11 25.89
C ALA A 252 -33.23 -1.48 27.16
N ALA A 253 -34.50 -1.70 27.41
CA ALA A 253 -35.19 -1.16 28.61
C ALA A 253 -34.49 -1.61 29.90
N GLY A 254 -33.95 -0.68 30.69
CA GLY A 254 -33.23 -0.93 31.94
C GLY A 254 -31.72 -0.89 31.89
N ASP A 255 -31.13 -0.74 30.66
CA ASP A 255 -29.68 -0.56 30.47
C ASP A 255 -29.30 0.93 30.61
N THR A 256 -28.15 1.19 31.25
CA THR A 256 -27.64 2.55 31.50
C THR A 256 -26.45 2.92 30.60
N GLY A 257 -26.15 2.10 29.59
CA GLY A 257 -25.08 2.34 28.64
C GLY A 257 -25.32 3.52 27.69
N SER A 258 -24.30 4.27 27.34
CA SER A 258 -24.40 5.43 26.46
C SER A 258 -23.14 5.70 25.67
N GLY A 259 -23.28 6.38 24.54
CA GLY A 259 -22.18 6.98 23.77
C GLY A 259 -21.44 6.05 22.81
N ALA A 260 -21.98 4.92 22.36
CA ALA A 260 -21.41 4.10 21.29
C ALA A 260 -21.83 4.57 19.90
N THR A 261 -20.90 4.63 18.96
CA THR A 261 -21.15 5.01 17.56
C THR A 261 -20.50 4.06 16.55
N ALA A 262 -21.12 3.88 15.39
CA ALA A 262 -20.67 2.91 14.37
C ALA A 262 -20.97 3.37 12.93
N THR A 263 -20.16 2.95 11.94
CA THR A 263 -20.28 3.29 10.51
C THR A 263 -20.31 2.07 9.60
N ALA A 264 -21.00 2.16 8.45
CA ALA A 264 -21.24 1.04 7.52
C ALA A 264 -20.36 1.08 6.24
N VAL A 265 -19.90 -0.05 5.69
CA VAL A 265 -19.00 -0.20 4.51
C VAL A 265 -19.49 -1.25 3.50
N LEU A 266 -19.21 -1.11 2.19
CA LEU A 266 -19.78 -1.89 1.06
C LEU A 266 -18.75 -2.70 0.23
N SER A 267 -19.04 -3.93 -0.25
CA SER A 267 -18.16 -4.78 -1.09
C SER A 267 -18.84 -5.85 -1.99
N GLY A 268 -18.19 -6.37 -3.03
CA GLY A 268 -18.68 -7.17 -4.20
C GLY A 268 -18.52 -8.72 -4.19
N SER A 269 -18.98 -9.45 -5.17
CA SER A 269 -19.54 -10.81 -5.47
C SER A 269 -18.84 -12.13 -5.03
N GLY A 270 -18.12 -12.27 -3.92
CA GLY A 270 -17.69 -13.56 -3.31
C GLY A 270 -18.08 -13.62 -1.83
N ILE A 271 -17.89 -14.75 -1.14
CA ILE A 271 -18.09 -14.81 0.31
C ILE A 271 -16.93 -14.02 0.95
N THR A 272 -17.22 -12.89 1.58
CA THR A 272 -16.22 -11.95 2.12
C THR A 272 -16.04 -12.08 3.63
N GLY A 273 -16.96 -12.77 4.34
CA GLY A 273 -16.84 -13.00 5.77
C GLY A 273 -17.75 -14.14 6.26
N ILE A 274 -17.33 -14.77 7.35
CA ILE A 274 -18.14 -15.73 8.10
C ILE A 274 -18.09 -15.32 9.57
N THR A 275 -19.24 -15.06 10.15
CA THR A 275 -19.35 -14.72 11.55
C THR A 275 -19.87 -15.90 12.34
N VAL A 276 -19.15 -16.31 13.36
CA VAL A 276 -19.58 -17.31 14.33
C VAL A 276 -20.53 -16.64 15.32
N SER A 277 -21.82 -16.91 15.22
CA SER A 277 -22.82 -16.39 16.14
C SER A 277 -22.91 -17.21 17.45
N SER A 278 -22.45 -18.45 17.41
CA SER A 278 -22.25 -19.31 18.58
C SER A 278 -21.12 -20.30 18.29
N GLY A 279 -20.11 -20.35 19.16
CA GLY A 279 -18.98 -21.25 19.03
C GLY A 279 -19.30 -22.71 19.35
N GLY A 280 -20.48 -23.02 19.90
CA GLY A 280 -20.85 -24.36 20.32
C GLY A 280 -19.83 -24.96 21.31
N THR A 281 -19.86 -26.27 21.48
CA THR A 281 -18.90 -27.00 22.35
C THR A 281 -18.59 -28.38 21.80
N GLY A 282 -17.44 -28.93 22.18
CA GLY A 282 -17.06 -30.30 21.84
C GLY A 282 -16.42 -30.49 20.47
N TYR A 283 -16.10 -29.42 19.75
CA TYR A 283 -15.48 -29.50 18.43
C TYR A 283 -14.00 -29.93 18.51
N VAL A 284 -13.63 -30.84 17.62
CA VAL A 284 -12.27 -31.37 17.52
C VAL A 284 -11.70 -31.13 16.09
N SER A 285 -12.50 -31.36 15.06
CA SER A 285 -12.13 -31.18 13.66
C SER A 285 -13.33 -30.76 12.81
N PRO A 286 -13.90 -29.58 13.05
CA PRO A 286 -15.09 -29.14 12.34
C PRO A 286 -14.81 -28.90 10.85
N THR A 287 -15.72 -29.39 10.01
CA THR A 287 -15.73 -29.15 8.58
C THR A 287 -16.76 -28.06 8.25
N ILE A 288 -16.35 -27.09 7.47
CA ILE A 288 -17.20 -25.98 7.02
C ILE A 288 -17.64 -26.25 5.58
N SER A 289 -18.93 -26.25 5.34
CA SER A 289 -19.50 -26.35 4.00
C SER A 289 -20.54 -25.26 3.75
N PHE A 290 -20.74 -24.91 2.48
CA PHE A 290 -21.67 -23.88 2.05
C PHE A 290 -22.77 -24.52 1.20
N SER A 291 -24.01 -24.27 1.56
CA SER A 291 -25.15 -24.72 0.76
C SER A 291 -25.99 -23.55 0.28
N THR A 292 -26.23 -23.47 -1.01
CA THR A 292 -27.16 -22.53 -1.63
C THR A 292 -28.58 -23.07 -1.52
N GLY A 293 -29.55 -22.22 -1.13
CA GLY A 293 -30.97 -22.59 -1.10
C GLY A 293 -31.53 -22.90 -2.49
N ILE A 294 -32.77 -23.41 -2.57
CA ILE A 294 -33.43 -23.78 -3.83
C ILE A 294 -33.47 -22.56 -4.79
N GLY A 295 -32.76 -22.66 -5.92
CA GLY A 295 -32.60 -21.59 -6.91
C GLY A 295 -31.40 -20.67 -6.73
N GLY A 296 -30.58 -20.87 -5.68
CA GLY A 296 -29.30 -20.15 -5.52
C GLY A 296 -28.21 -20.67 -6.46
N VAL A 297 -27.44 -19.80 -7.05
CA VAL A 297 -26.26 -20.10 -7.87
C VAL A 297 -25.01 -19.60 -7.15
N GLY A 298 -23.92 -20.31 -7.26
CA GLY A 298 -22.64 -20.01 -6.65
C GLY A 298 -21.90 -21.28 -6.22
N GLU A 299 -20.62 -21.35 -6.45
CA GLU A 299 -19.79 -22.53 -6.19
C GLU A 299 -18.36 -22.19 -5.79
N GLY A 300 -17.63 -23.17 -5.29
CA GLY A 300 -16.20 -23.11 -5.05
C GLY A 300 -15.79 -22.40 -3.77
N ALA A 301 -16.69 -22.05 -2.85
CA ALA A 301 -16.30 -21.50 -1.57
C ALA A 301 -15.73 -22.55 -0.61
N GLU A 302 -14.61 -22.21 0.04
CA GLU A 302 -13.94 -23.04 1.06
C GLU A 302 -13.60 -22.20 2.29
N ALA A 303 -13.68 -22.80 3.49
CA ALA A 303 -13.34 -22.15 4.74
C ALA A 303 -12.81 -23.15 5.78
N SER A 304 -11.98 -22.66 6.70
CA SER A 304 -11.45 -23.40 7.84
C SER A 304 -11.87 -22.78 9.17
N ALA A 305 -12.20 -23.63 10.17
CA ALA A 305 -12.54 -23.17 11.50
C ALA A 305 -11.30 -23.05 12.39
N VAL A 306 -11.22 -21.98 13.19
CA VAL A 306 -10.23 -21.81 14.24
C VAL A 306 -10.89 -22.18 15.57
N LEU A 307 -10.33 -23.14 16.30
CA LEU A 307 -10.82 -23.56 17.60
C LEU A 307 -10.20 -22.73 18.72
N ALA A 308 -10.97 -22.48 19.76
CA ALA A 308 -10.53 -21.86 21.00
C ALA A 308 -11.02 -22.66 22.20
N GLY A 309 -10.43 -22.41 23.36
CA GLY A 309 -10.88 -23.05 24.59
C GLY A 309 -10.27 -22.43 25.85
N PRO A 310 -10.60 -23.01 27.02
CA PRO A 310 -9.97 -22.64 28.27
C PRO A 310 -8.58 -23.29 28.43
N VAL A 311 -7.72 -22.73 29.22
CA VAL A 311 -6.51 -23.40 29.72
C VAL A 311 -6.93 -24.58 30.57
N SER A 312 -6.55 -25.79 30.18
CA SER A 312 -6.98 -27.04 30.79
C SER A 312 -5.99 -27.60 31.80
N SER A 313 -4.71 -27.35 31.61
CA SER A 313 -3.66 -27.71 32.54
C SER A 313 -2.46 -26.76 32.47
N ILE A 314 -1.72 -26.69 33.55
CA ILE A 314 -0.41 -26.03 33.63
C ILE A 314 0.60 -27.03 34.14
N THR A 315 1.62 -27.30 33.32
CA THR A 315 2.67 -28.27 33.67
C THR A 315 3.91 -27.51 34.16
N LEU A 316 4.33 -27.82 35.37
CA LEU A 316 5.56 -27.27 35.93
C LEU A 316 6.77 -27.95 35.26
N ILE A 317 7.55 -27.17 34.49
CA ILE A 317 8.74 -27.65 33.78
C ILE A 317 9.99 -27.58 34.67
N ASN A 318 10.10 -26.50 35.44
CA ASN A 318 11.18 -26.31 36.39
C ASN A 318 10.63 -25.73 37.71
N ALA A 319 10.94 -26.41 38.79
CA ALA A 319 10.45 -26.02 40.12
C ALA A 319 11.10 -24.72 40.66
N GLY A 320 12.23 -24.30 40.09
CA GLY A 320 13.03 -23.20 40.63
C GLY A 320 13.58 -23.48 42.02
N SER A 321 14.10 -22.45 42.70
CA SER A 321 14.60 -22.57 44.07
C SER A 321 14.53 -21.23 44.80
N GLY A 322 14.56 -21.31 46.13
CA GLY A 322 14.57 -20.14 47.03
C GLY A 322 13.19 -19.53 47.29
N TYR A 323 12.09 -20.20 46.95
CA TYR A 323 10.74 -19.74 47.24
C TYR A 323 10.41 -19.92 48.75
N THR A 324 10.27 -18.81 49.44
CA THR A 324 9.93 -18.76 50.90
C THR A 324 8.44 -18.46 51.11
N SER A 325 7.70 -18.09 50.05
CA SER A 325 6.24 -17.92 50.03
C SER A 325 5.73 -18.25 48.65
N GLU A 326 4.43 -18.45 48.51
CA GLU A 326 3.78 -18.76 47.23
C GLU A 326 4.01 -17.64 46.20
N PRO A 327 4.57 -17.96 45.02
CA PRO A 327 4.77 -16.97 43.95
C PRO A 327 3.46 -16.69 43.22
N THR A 328 3.36 -15.51 42.63
CA THR A 328 2.26 -15.12 41.77
C THR A 328 2.42 -15.76 40.40
N VAL A 329 1.39 -16.45 39.90
CA VAL A 329 1.30 -17.01 38.56
C VAL A 329 0.47 -16.08 37.70
N THR A 330 1.07 -15.55 36.61
CA THR A 330 0.40 -14.67 35.65
C THR A 330 0.33 -15.40 34.29
N ILE A 331 -0.87 -15.44 33.70
CA ILE A 331 -1.14 -16.10 32.44
C ILE A 331 -1.47 -15.00 31.40
N THR A 332 -0.66 -14.87 30.34
CA THR A 332 -0.78 -13.79 29.32
C THR A 332 -0.63 -14.30 27.91
N GLY A 333 -1.25 -13.64 26.96
CA GLY A 333 -1.19 -14.01 25.54
C GLY A 333 -2.21 -15.08 25.16
N GLY A 334 -1.98 -15.79 24.05
CA GLY A 334 -2.84 -16.86 23.56
C GLY A 334 -4.20 -16.42 23.00
N GLY A 335 -4.50 -15.12 22.93
CA GLY A 335 -5.77 -14.59 22.36
C GLY A 335 -6.97 -14.66 23.30
N GLY A 336 -6.88 -15.38 24.42
CA GLY A 336 -7.95 -15.54 25.42
C GLY A 336 -7.76 -14.67 26.64
N SER A 337 -8.66 -14.80 27.61
CA SER A 337 -8.62 -14.05 28.86
C SER A 337 -9.26 -14.81 30.05
N GLY A 338 -8.98 -14.34 31.27
CA GLY A 338 -9.62 -14.84 32.50
C GLY A 338 -9.03 -16.12 33.06
N ALA A 339 -7.94 -16.67 32.56
CA ALA A 339 -7.23 -17.76 33.17
C ALA A 339 -6.48 -17.30 34.43
N THR A 340 -6.65 -18.02 35.53
CA THR A 340 -5.95 -17.77 36.79
C THR A 340 -5.45 -19.08 37.38
N ALA A 341 -4.28 -19.04 38.00
CA ALA A 341 -3.69 -20.21 38.66
C ALA A 341 -2.93 -19.81 39.93
N VAL A 342 -2.77 -20.78 40.83
CA VAL A 342 -2.05 -20.62 42.10
C VAL A 342 -0.93 -21.65 42.15
N ALA A 343 0.26 -21.21 42.52
CA ALA A 343 1.40 -22.08 42.77
C ALA A 343 1.50 -22.42 44.27
N THR A 344 1.85 -23.67 44.59
CA THR A 344 2.18 -24.11 45.92
C THR A 344 3.67 -24.37 46.04
N THR A 345 4.29 -24.08 47.18
CA THR A 345 5.69 -24.29 47.44
C THR A 345 5.94 -25.12 48.71
N ASP A 346 7.04 -25.89 48.80
CA ASP A 346 7.50 -26.58 50.01
C ASP A 346 8.35 -25.72 50.94
N GLY A 347 8.45 -24.43 50.64
CA GLY A 347 9.32 -23.47 51.34
C GLY A 347 10.70 -23.29 50.67
N ASN A 348 10.95 -23.99 49.57
CA ASN A 348 12.16 -23.82 48.75
C ASN A 348 11.91 -23.92 47.23
N GLN A 349 11.01 -24.84 46.84
CA GLN A 349 10.67 -25.09 45.41
C GLN A 349 9.15 -25.04 45.21
N ILE A 350 8.73 -24.77 43.95
CA ILE A 350 7.33 -24.89 43.57
C ILE A 350 7.00 -26.37 43.41
N THR A 351 6.00 -26.85 44.12
CA THR A 351 5.58 -28.26 44.10
C THR A 351 4.44 -28.53 43.13
N SER A 352 3.57 -27.54 42.91
CA SER A 352 2.50 -27.64 41.91
C SER A 352 1.95 -26.26 41.53
N ILE A 353 1.27 -26.23 40.39
CA ILE A 353 0.50 -25.07 39.92
C ILE A 353 -0.91 -25.55 39.57
N ALA A 354 -1.91 -25.07 40.31
CA ALA A 354 -3.30 -25.44 40.15
C ALA A 354 -4.06 -24.31 39.42
N ILE A 355 -4.84 -24.67 38.40
CA ILE A 355 -5.73 -23.73 37.74
C ILE A 355 -6.93 -23.45 38.62
N VAL A 356 -7.19 -22.18 38.90
CA VAL A 356 -8.38 -21.70 39.61
C VAL A 356 -9.50 -21.41 38.62
N SER A 357 -9.17 -20.80 37.49
CA SER A 357 -10.07 -20.60 36.34
C SER A 357 -9.29 -20.82 35.06
N GLY A 358 -9.85 -21.60 34.14
CA GLY A 358 -9.26 -21.83 32.82
C GLY A 358 -9.41 -20.66 31.87
N GLY A 359 -10.25 -19.66 32.21
CA GLY A 359 -10.59 -18.58 31.29
C GLY A 359 -11.31 -19.06 30.03
N SER A 360 -11.25 -18.32 28.97
CA SER A 360 -11.89 -18.69 27.68
C SER A 360 -11.26 -17.97 26.49
N GLY A 361 -11.53 -18.46 25.30
CA GLY A 361 -11.15 -17.79 24.05
C GLY A 361 -9.68 -17.93 23.65
N TYR A 362 -8.89 -18.77 24.29
CA TYR A 362 -7.50 -19.02 23.91
C TYR A 362 -7.43 -19.80 22.58
N THR A 363 -6.84 -19.19 21.56
CA THR A 363 -6.60 -19.78 20.25
C THR A 363 -5.18 -20.31 20.07
N SER A 364 -4.31 -20.01 21.04
CA SER A 364 -2.96 -20.59 21.20
C SER A 364 -2.62 -20.67 22.70
N GLU A 365 -1.60 -21.44 23.04
CA GLU A 365 -1.16 -21.60 24.43
C GLU A 365 -0.64 -20.27 24.98
N PRO A 366 -1.21 -19.75 26.11
CA PRO A 366 -0.73 -18.53 26.74
C PRO A 366 0.58 -18.79 27.52
N THR A 367 1.39 -17.74 27.63
CA THR A 367 2.63 -17.78 28.42
C THR A 367 2.32 -17.73 29.93
N VAL A 368 2.90 -18.66 30.68
CA VAL A 368 2.83 -18.69 32.12
C VAL A 368 4.08 -18.04 32.72
N THR A 369 3.90 -16.97 33.49
CA THR A 369 4.98 -16.23 34.13
C THR A 369 4.84 -16.37 35.65
N ILE A 370 5.93 -16.81 36.30
CA ILE A 370 5.97 -17.01 37.76
C ILE A 370 6.86 -15.91 38.38
N THR A 371 6.29 -15.10 39.30
CA THR A 371 6.99 -13.96 39.90
C THR A 371 6.78 -13.89 41.40
N GLY A 372 7.72 -13.32 42.13
CA GLY A 372 7.63 -13.14 43.57
C GLY A 372 8.00 -14.40 44.36
N GLY A 373 7.53 -14.50 45.59
CA GLY A 373 7.82 -15.63 46.46
C GLY A 373 9.27 -15.74 46.98
N GLY A 374 10.16 -14.82 46.60
CA GLY A 374 11.56 -14.79 47.00
C GLY A 374 12.49 -15.73 46.23
N GLY A 375 11.94 -16.62 45.41
CA GLY A 375 12.68 -17.60 44.61
C GLY A 375 12.86 -17.17 43.14
N THR A 376 13.61 -18.00 42.40
CA THR A 376 13.87 -17.78 40.94
C THR A 376 13.93 -19.11 40.19
N GLY A 377 13.76 -19.04 38.86
CA GLY A 377 13.94 -20.19 37.97
C GLY A 377 12.73 -21.12 37.85
N GLY A 378 11.56 -20.79 38.43
CA GLY A 378 10.32 -21.50 38.19
C GLY A 378 9.85 -21.30 36.75
N VAL A 379 9.58 -22.37 36.01
CA VAL A 379 9.07 -22.34 34.64
C VAL A 379 7.91 -23.31 34.48
N ALA A 380 6.86 -22.89 33.79
CA ALA A 380 5.69 -23.73 33.53
C ALA A 380 5.09 -23.43 32.16
N ASP A 381 4.50 -24.45 31.54
CA ASP A 381 3.78 -24.36 30.27
C ASP A 381 2.29 -24.60 30.47
N SER A 382 1.48 -23.95 29.67
CA SER A 382 0.02 -24.09 29.64
C SER A 382 -0.42 -25.00 28.50
N VAL A 383 -1.54 -25.70 28.70
CA VAL A 383 -2.22 -26.47 27.67
C VAL A 383 -3.65 -25.97 27.54
N VAL A 384 -4.08 -25.67 26.33
CA VAL A 384 -5.43 -25.20 26.00
C VAL A 384 -6.28 -26.36 25.47
N ASN A 385 -7.51 -26.49 25.96
CA ASN A 385 -8.47 -27.44 25.42
C ASN A 385 -9.31 -26.77 24.33
N TYR A 386 -8.87 -26.89 23.08
CA TYR A 386 -9.53 -26.29 21.91
C TYR A 386 -10.81 -27.06 21.56
N ASN A 387 -11.95 -26.63 22.05
CA ASN A 387 -13.24 -27.32 21.88
C ASN A 387 -14.41 -26.41 21.48
N THR A 388 -14.16 -25.17 21.23
CA THR A 388 -15.16 -24.18 20.75
C THR A 388 -14.62 -23.48 19.47
N ILE A 389 -15.52 -23.16 18.52
CA ILE A 389 -15.13 -22.43 17.31
C ILE A 389 -15.03 -20.94 17.65
N ALA A 390 -13.83 -20.39 17.55
CA ALA A 390 -13.56 -18.96 17.79
C ALA A 390 -13.81 -18.12 16.54
N SER A 391 -13.42 -18.62 15.37
CA SER A 391 -13.62 -17.94 14.08
C SER A 391 -13.61 -18.95 12.94
N ILE A 392 -14.08 -18.52 11.76
CA ILE A 392 -14.03 -19.27 10.52
C ILE A 392 -13.33 -18.38 9.48
N THR A 393 -12.25 -18.88 8.92
CA THR A 393 -11.46 -18.17 7.89
C THR A 393 -11.83 -18.72 6.52
N ILE A 394 -12.17 -17.83 5.59
CA ILE A 394 -12.43 -18.16 4.20
C ILE A 394 -11.09 -18.41 3.51
N THR A 395 -10.91 -19.60 2.95
CA THR A 395 -9.71 -19.98 2.20
C THR A 395 -9.91 -19.80 0.70
N ASN A 396 -11.16 -19.93 0.23
CA ASN A 396 -11.58 -19.62 -1.13
C ASN A 396 -12.98 -18.98 -1.09
N PRO A 397 -13.18 -17.76 -1.59
CA PRO A 397 -14.49 -17.07 -1.55
C PRO A 397 -15.53 -17.66 -2.51
N GLY A 398 -15.12 -18.52 -3.44
CA GLY A 398 -16.02 -19.02 -4.49
C GLY A 398 -16.50 -17.91 -5.43
N SER A 399 -17.48 -18.21 -6.27
CA SER A 399 -18.03 -17.24 -7.22
C SER A 399 -19.51 -17.54 -7.56
N GLY A 400 -20.20 -16.53 -8.12
CA GLY A 400 -21.55 -16.72 -8.63
C GLY A 400 -22.67 -16.76 -7.58
N TYR A 401 -22.39 -16.43 -6.32
CA TYR A 401 -23.42 -16.38 -5.29
C TYR A 401 -24.35 -15.19 -5.50
N THR A 402 -25.63 -15.46 -5.67
CA THR A 402 -26.69 -14.44 -5.76
C THR A 402 -27.44 -14.26 -4.44
N THR A 403 -27.30 -15.21 -3.52
CA THR A 403 -27.82 -15.17 -2.15
C THR A 403 -26.78 -15.79 -1.21
N ALA A 404 -26.73 -15.32 0.05
CA ALA A 404 -25.81 -15.86 1.05
C ALA A 404 -26.04 -17.37 1.24
N PRO A 405 -25.02 -18.22 1.05
CA PRO A 405 -25.17 -19.66 1.29
C PRO A 405 -25.29 -19.94 2.78
N THR A 406 -26.02 -20.99 3.13
CA THR A 406 -26.06 -21.47 4.51
C THR A 406 -24.71 -22.08 4.86
N VAL A 407 -24.13 -21.64 5.98
CA VAL A 407 -22.91 -22.23 6.56
C VAL A 407 -23.31 -23.45 7.36
N VAL A 408 -22.86 -24.63 6.96
CA VAL A 408 -23.08 -25.88 7.66
C VAL A 408 -21.78 -26.28 8.35
N ILE A 409 -21.82 -26.44 9.66
CA ILE A 409 -20.68 -26.85 10.50
C ILE A 409 -20.92 -28.26 10.99
N THR A 410 -20.08 -29.19 10.56
CA THR A 410 -20.20 -30.62 10.94
C THR A 410 -18.95 -31.12 11.67
N ASP A 411 -19.16 -31.80 12.77
CA ASP A 411 -18.13 -32.51 13.53
C ASP A 411 -18.80 -33.69 14.27
N SER A 412 -18.08 -34.78 14.45
CA SER A 412 -18.61 -36.00 15.09
C SER A 412 -18.96 -35.81 16.59
N ASN A 413 -18.35 -34.84 17.25
CA ASN A 413 -18.44 -34.62 18.67
C ASN A 413 -18.98 -33.20 19.05
N GLY A 414 -18.87 -32.27 18.10
CA GLY A 414 -19.25 -30.88 18.33
C GLY A 414 -20.74 -30.63 18.12
N THR A 415 -21.33 -29.74 18.94
CA THR A 415 -22.74 -29.35 18.89
C THR A 415 -22.93 -27.85 19.06
N SER A 416 -24.05 -27.35 18.50
CA SER A 416 -24.55 -25.98 18.73
C SER A 416 -23.71 -24.83 18.19
N ALA A 417 -22.73 -25.08 17.31
CA ALA A 417 -22.10 -23.97 16.58
C ALA A 417 -23.03 -23.47 15.47
N ALA A 418 -23.08 -22.17 15.30
CA ALA A 418 -23.84 -21.53 14.23
C ALA A 418 -22.99 -20.39 13.62
N ALA A 419 -23.00 -20.30 12.31
CA ALA A 419 -22.30 -19.25 11.56
C ALA A 419 -23.11 -18.82 10.33
N THR A 420 -22.90 -17.59 9.90
CA THR A 420 -23.52 -17.02 8.71
C THR A 420 -22.45 -16.61 7.71
N ALA A 421 -22.68 -16.92 6.44
CA ALA A 421 -21.84 -16.48 5.33
C ALA A 421 -22.37 -15.18 4.75
N THR A 422 -21.47 -14.29 4.41
CA THR A 422 -21.76 -13.06 3.67
C THR A 422 -21.27 -13.18 2.25
N ILE A 423 -22.09 -12.76 1.29
CA ILE A 423 -21.68 -12.71 -0.12
C ILE A 423 -21.50 -11.28 -0.56
N GLY A 424 -20.53 -11.05 -1.42
CA GLY A 424 -20.29 -9.78 -2.06
C GLY A 424 -20.74 -9.76 -3.51
N THR A 425 -21.89 -9.22 -3.76
CA THR A 425 -22.14 -8.16 -4.72
C THR A 425 -22.79 -7.08 -3.90
N SER A 426 -21.97 -6.12 -3.49
CA SER A 426 -22.38 -4.97 -2.67
C SER A 426 -23.06 -5.37 -1.33
N SER A 427 -22.34 -6.05 -0.46
CA SER A 427 -22.75 -6.39 0.90
C SER A 427 -21.79 -5.84 1.95
N ILE A 428 -22.23 -5.58 3.19
CA ILE A 428 -21.37 -5.06 4.27
C ILE A 428 -20.35 -6.12 4.67
N ALA A 429 -19.05 -5.79 4.61
CA ALA A 429 -17.96 -6.71 4.94
C ALA A 429 -17.50 -6.61 6.40
N SER A 430 -17.57 -5.46 7.04
CA SER A 430 -17.19 -5.25 8.44
C SER A 430 -17.75 -3.94 9.00
N VAL A 431 -17.72 -3.79 10.30
CA VAL A 431 -18.04 -2.54 11.00
C VAL A 431 -16.90 -2.23 11.95
N ASN A 432 -16.19 -1.12 11.72
CA ASN A 432 -15.12 -0.65 12.58
C ASN A 432 -15.62 0.35 13.60
N ILE A 433 -15.11 0.26 14.83
CA ILE A 433 -15.47 1.15 15.92
C ILE A 433 -14.35 2.16 16.14
N ASN A 434 -14.63 3.43 15.91
CA ASN A 434 -13.66 4.51 16.14
C ASN A 434 -13.63 4.95 17.61
N ASN A 435 -14.73 4.73 18.36
CA ASN A 435 -14.80 4.97 19.80
C ASN A 435 -15.89 4.12 20.46
N GLY A 436 -15.55 3.29 21.45
CA GLY A 436 -16.39 2.24 22.01
C GLY A 436 -17.33 2.65 23.16
N GLY A 437 -17.44 3.92 23.56
CA GLY A 437 -18.24 4.35 24.73
C GLY A 437 -17.75 3.74 26.07
N VAL A 438 -18.41 4.03 27.20
CA VAL A 438 -18.07 3.45 28.50
C VAL A 438 -19.34 3.17 29.31
N GLY A 439 -19.32 2.16 30.18
CA GLY A 439 -20.36 1.86 31.14
C GLY A 439 -21.45 0.91 30.65
N TYR A 440 -21.26 0.17 29.58
CA TYR A 440 -22.19 -0.85 29.14
C TYR A 440 -22.36 -1.96 30.19
N LYS A 441 -23.60 -2.23 30.60
CA LYS A 441 -23.96 -3.32 31.51
C LYS A 441 -24.71 -4.48 30.82
N ALA A 442 -25.05 -4.30 29.51
CA ALA A 442 -25.67 -5.33 28.66
C ALA A 442 -25.24 -5.16 27.18
N PHE A 443 -25.45 -6.20 26.39
CA PHE A 443 -25.14 -6.15 24.96
C PHE A 443 -26.13 -5.23 24.21
N PRO A 444 -25.64 -4.19 23.50
CA PRO A 444 -26.52 -3.32 22.71
C PRO A 444 -27.03 -4.06 21.45
N THR A 445 -28.26 -3.80 21.08
CA THR A 445 -28.81 -4.21 19.79
C THR A 445 -28.39 -3.20 18.71
N VAL A 446 -27.88 -3.67 17.58
CA VAL A 446 -27.45 -2.84 16.46
C VAL A 446 -28.42 -3.02 15.29
N THR A 447 -29.07 -1.95 14.84
CA THR A 447 -29.92 -1.94 13.65
C THR A 447 -29.25 -1.14 12.55
N ILE A 448 -29.20 -1.67 11.32
CA ILE A 448 -28.62 -1.02 10.16
C ILE A 448 -29.75 -0.55 9.24
N THR A 449 -29.87 0.76 8.99
CA THR A 449 -30.92 1.33 8.13
C THR A 449 -30.34 2.31 7.11
N GLY A 450 -30.83 2.28 5.90
CA GLY A 450 -30.53 3.24 4.86
C GLY A 450 -29.56 2.78 3.76
N GLY A 451 -29.24 3.65 2.82
CA GLY A 451 -28.32 3.39 1.70
C GLY A 451 -28.90 2.65 0.49
N GLY A 452 -30.22 2.45 0.39
CA GLY A 452 -30.92 1.89 -0.77
C GLY A 452 -30.83 0.37 -0.95
N GLY A 453 -30.08 -0.35 -0.11
CA GLY A 453 -29.96 -1.81 -0.18
C GLY A 453 -30.87 -2.60 0.75
N THR A 454 -30.96 -3.93 0.62
CA THR A 454 -31.81 -4.81 1.45
C THR A 454 -31.03 -5.98 2.03
N GLY A 455 -31.46 -6.49 3.19
CA GLY A 455 -31.03 -7.78 3.72
C GLY A 455 -29.77 -7.80 4.58
N ALA A 456 -29.23 -6.67 5.06
CA ALA A 456 -28.06 -6.67 5.95
C ALA A 456 -28.45 -7.04 7.40
N THR A 457 -27.65 -7.89 8.06
CA THR A 457 -27.87 -8.32 9.45
C THR A 457 -26.60 -8.28 10.29
N VAL A 458 -26.73 -8.00 11.60
CA VAL A 458 -25.63 -7.92 12.57
C VAL A 458 -25.64 -9.12 13.52
N GLY A 459 -24.51 -9.78 13.69
CA GLY A 459 -24.39 -11.01 14.51
C GLY A 459 -23.91 -10.81 15.92
N SER A 460 -22.97 -9.90 16.23
CA SER A 460 -22.52 -9.67 17.62
C SER A 460 -21.78 -8.35 17.80
N VAL A 461 -21.89 -7.75 18.99
CA VAL A 461 -21.17 -6.55 19.44
C VAL A 461 -20.22 -6.92 20.56
N THR A 462 -18.95 -6.50 20.49
CA THR A 462 -17.97 -6.74 21.56
C THR A 462 -17.77 -5.46 22.40
N VAL A 463 -17.81 -5.58 23.74
CA VAL A 463 -17.69 -4.44 24.65
C VAL A 463 -16.51 -4.65 25.60
N GLY A 464 -15.57 -3.71 25.67
CA GLY A 464 -14.54 -3.60 26.71
C GLY A 464 -15.07 -2.81 27.92
N PRO A 465 -14.31 -2.56 29.02
CA PRO A 465 -14.84 -1.87 30.19
C PRO A 465 -15.36 -0.49 29.85
N SER A 466 -16.66 -0.40 29.64
CA SER A 466 -17.48 0.78 29.45
C SER A 466 -17.37 1.64 28.18
N THR A 467 -16.82 1.16 27.08
CA THR A 467 -16.79 1.87 25.77
C THR A 467 -17.13 0.95 24.57
N VAL A 468 -17.77 1.45 23.51
CA VAL A 468 -17.95 0.70 22.24
C VAL A 468 -16.63 0.65 21.48
N THR A 469 -16.12 -0.56 21.18
CA THR A 469 -14.83 -0.77 20.52
C THR A 469 -14.91 -1.45 19.15
N GLY A 470 -16.07 -1.97 18.72
CA GLY A 470 -16.25 -2.58 17.40
C GLY A 470 -17.71 -2.85 17.03
N ILE A 471 -18.02 -2.71 15.75
CA ILE A 471 -19.30 -3.08 15.14
C ILE A 471 -19.03 -4.01 13.97
N ASN A 472 -19.48 -5.25 14.07
CA ASN A 472 -19.28 -6.22 13.00
C ASN A 472 -20.58 -6.34 12.16
N VAL A 473 -20.44 -6.16 10.86
CA VAL A 473 -21.53 -6.27 9.90
C VAL A 473 -21.59 -7.70 9.38
N THR A 474 -22.71 -8.40 9.58
CA THR A 474 -22.88 -9.78 9.10
C THR A 474 -23.45 -9.87 7.69
N GLU A 475 -24.18 -8.86 7.26
CA GLU A 475 -24.64 -8.74 5.86
C GLU A 475 -24.64 -7.27 5.42
N GLY A 476 -23.96 -6.98 4.32
CA GLY A 476 -23.70 -5.63 3.87
C GLY A 476 -24.76 -4.99 2.95
N GLY A 477 -25.81 -5.70 2.61
CA GLY A 477 -26.83 -5.20 1.68
C GLY A 477 -26.34 -5.02 0.24
N THR A 478 -27.16 -4.53 -0.65
CA THR A 478 -26.86 -4.26 -2.07
C THR A 478 -27.44 -2.94 -2.55
N GLY A 479 -26.78 -2.24 -3.47
CA GLY A 479 -27.38 -1.07 -4.15
C GLY A 479 -27.10 0.30 -3.51
N LEU A 480 -26.10 0.48 -2.67
CA LEU A 480 -25.76 1.78 -2.04
C LEU A 480 -24.92 2.67 -2.95
N SER A 481 -25.26 3.93 -3.07
CA SER A 481 -24.52 4.94 -3.83
C SER A 481 -23.76 5.98 -2.98
N GLU A 482 -24.07 6.10 -1.67
CA GLU A 482 -23.35 6.98 -0.73
C GLU A 482 -23.33 6.38 0.69
N ALA A 483 -22.49 6.94 1.59
CA ALA A 483 -22.38 6.51 2.97
C ALA A 483 -23.66 6.82 3.78
N PRO A 484 -24.31 5.83 4.40
CA PRO A 484 -25.47 6.05 5.26
C PRO A 484 -25.08 6.65 6.62
N GLY A 485 -26.02 7.31 7.27
CA GLY A 485 -25.86 7.77 8.63
C GLY A 485 -25.98 6.64 9.67
N VAL A 486 -25.25 6.72 10.77
CA VAL A 486 -25.27 5.73 11.87
C VAL A 486 -25.76 6.40 13.14
N ILE A 487 -26.81 5.85 13.76
CA ILE A 487 -27.39 6.39 15.00
C ILE A 487 -27.24 5.38 16.13
N ILE A 488 -26.77 5.86 17.28
CA ILE A 488 -26.63 5.09 18.52
C ILE A 488 -27.55 5.73 19.58
N GLU A 489 -28.67 5.10 19.93
CA GLU A 489 -29.70 5.67 20.80
C GLU A 489 -29.47 5.41 22.29
N PHE A 490 -29.91 6.37 23.11
CA PHE A 490 -29.86 6.36 24.57
C PHE A 490 -31.10 5.80 25.24
N PRO A 491 -30.99 5.31 26.49
CA PRO A 491 -32.11 5.24 27.42
C PRO A 491 -32.37 6.62 28.05
N VAL A 492 -33.64 6.86 28.31
CA VAL A 492 -34.30 8.14 28.62
C VAL A 492 -33.94 8.74 29.98
N ASP A 493 -32.79 8.70 30.58
CA ASP A 493 -32.58 9.36 31.88
C ASP A 493 -31.11 9.73 32.25
N GLN A 494 -30.20 9.98 31.33
CA GLN A 494 -28.91 10.55 31.75
C GLN A 494 -28.35 11.58 30.75
N VAL A 495 -28.04 12.75 31.26
CA VAL A 495 -27.39 13.86 30.58
C VAL A 495 -25.90 13.57 30.53
N ASN A 496 -25.38 13.12 29.42
CA ASN A 496 -23.96 13.36 29.02
C ASN A 496 -23.62 12.67 27.70
N GLN A 497 -23.16 13.46 26.78
CA GLN A 497 -22.52 13.18 25.46
C GLN A 497 -22.90 11.92 24.69
N CYS A 498 -23.72 12.15 23.68
CA CYS A 498 -24.04 11.18 22.64
C CYS A 498 -22.80 10.79 21.82
N ALA A 499 -22.76 9.56 21.44
CA ALA A 499 -21.78 9.02 20.52
C ALA A 499 -22.17 9.33 19.08
N VAL A 500 -21.19 9.52 18.22
CA VAL A 500 -21.32 9.90 16.81
C VAL A 500 -20.60 8.91 15.92
N ALA A 501 -21.22 8.59 14.82
CA ALA A 501 -20.64 7.70 13.83
C ALA A 501 -20.75 8.24 12.40
N VAL A 502 -19.76 7.93 11.59
CA VAL A 502 -19.74 8.20 10.14
C VAL A 502 -19.65 6.87 9.40
N ALA A 503 -20.50 6.70 8.39
CA ALA A 503 -20.48 5.52 7.55
C ALA A 503 -19.47 5.70 6.40
N ASN A 504 -18.65 4.69 6.16
CA ASN A 504 -17.85 4.58 4.96
C ASN A 504 -18.45 3.56 4.00
N VAL A 505 -18.64 3.97 2.77
CA VAL A 505 -19.06 3.09 1.67
C VAL A 505 -17.81 2.62 0.96
N GLU A 506 -17.49 1.34 1.06
CA GLU A 506 -16.59 0.74 0.08
C GLU A 506 -17.43 0.20 -1.08
N THR A 507 -17.34 0.85 -2.19
CA THR A 507 -17.63 0.25 -3.47
C THR A 507 -16.79 -1.00 -3.64
N ALA A 508 -17.32 -2.00 -4.36
CA ALA A 508 -16.50 -3.08 -4.91
C ALA A 508 -15.35 -2.43 -5.70
N GLY A 509 -14.26 -2.16 -5.01
CA GLY A 509 -13.13 -1.42 -5.57
C GLY A 509 -12.49 -2.29 -6.63
N VAL A 510 -12.45 -1.78 -7.83
CA VAL A 510 -11.76 -2.40 -8.95
C VAL A 510 -10.28 -2.11 -8.79
N ALA A 511 -9.44 -3.10 -8.98
CA ALA A 511 -7.99 -2.89 -9.07
C ALA A 511 -7.61 -2.74 -10.55
N ILE A 512 -7.58 -1.51 -11.06
CA ILE A 512 -7.02 -1.20 -12.38
C ILE A 512 -5.52 -0.91 -12.17
N LEU A 513 -4.70 -1.93 -12.40
CA LEU A 513 -3.28 -1.88 -12.04
C LEU A 513 -2.49 -0.91 -12.93
N ASN A 514 -2.73 -0.94 -14.23
CA ASN A 514 -2.01 -0.15 -15.24
C ASN A 514 -2.82 -0.04 -16.53
N GLY A 515 -2.26 0.64 -17.54
CA GLY A 515 -2.93 0.85 -18.82
C GLY A 515 -3.22 -0.42 -19.61
N GLN A 516 -2.35 -1.44 -19.53
CA GLN A 516 -2.60 -2.72 -20.19
C GLN A 516 -3.79 -3.45 -19.55
N PHE A 517 -3.85 -3.46 -18.21
CA PHE A 517 -4.97 -4.06 -17.47
C PHE A 517 -6.29 -3.34 -17.79
N TYR A 518 -6.27 -2.00 -17.84
CA TYR A 518 -7.42 -1.18 -18.25
C TYR A 518 -7.91 -1.56 -19.66
N SER A 519 -7.00 -1.60 -20.62
CA SER A 519 -7.33 -1.91 -22.01
C SER A 519 -7.91 -3.31 -22.20
N ALA A 520 -7.48 -4.28 -21.39
CA ALA A 520 -7.98 -5.64 -21.44
C ALA A 520 -9.39 -5.80 -20.84
N ASN A 521 -9.73 -5.00 -19.82
CA ASN A 521 -10.89 -5.29 -18.97
C ASN A 521 -11.97 -4.19 -18.97
N PHE A 522 -11.62 -2.91 -19.22
CA PHE A 522 -12.52 -1.76 -18.99
C PHE A 522 -12.76 -0.88 -20.20
N ILE A 523 -11.98 -1.00 -21.26
CA ILE A 523 -12.03 -0.09 -22.42
C ILE A 523 -13.39 -0.08 -23.12
N ASN A 524 -14.18 -1.14 -22.98
CA ASN A 524 -15.48 -1.25 -23.65
C ASN A 524 -16.67 -0.74 -22.81
N GLY A 525 -16.43 -0.34 -21.56
CA GLY A 525 -17.50 0.03 -20.63
C GLY A 525 -18.32 -1.16 -20.13
N GLY A 526 -19.44 -0.86 -19.47
CA GLY A 526 -20.39 -1.88 -18.97
C GLY A 526 -20.00 -2.47 -17.62
N GLY A 527 -19.08 -1.84 -16.90
CA GLY A 527 -18.65 -2.26 -15.57
C GLY A 527 -19.49 -1.67 -14.44
N VAL A 528 -19.32 -2.21 -13.24
CA VAL A 528 -19.96 -1.77 -11.98
C VAL A 528 -19.23 -0.55 -11.33
N THR A 529 -18.46 0.20 -12.08
CA THR A 529 -17.55 1.26 -11.58
C THR A 529 -18.09 2.68 -11.76
N GLY A 530 -19.26 2.83 -12.41
CA GLY A 530 -19.75 4.13 -12.86
C GLY A 530 -18.96 4.67 -14.05
N GLU A 531 -19.06 5.97 -14.30
CA GLU A 531 -18.48 6.62 -15.48
C GLU A 531 -16.94 6.75 -15.40
N TRP A 532 -16.40 6.84 -14.20
CA TRP A 532 -15.00 7.17 -13.96
C TRP A 532 -14.37 6.28 -12.89
N ALA A 533 -13.12 5.93 -13.11
CA ALA A 533 -12.24 5.34 -12.11
C ALA A 533 -10.96 6.17 -11.98
N ALA A 534 -10.41 6.26 -10.77
CA ALA A 534 -9.09 6.82 -10.56
C ALA A 534 -8.05 6.04 -11.38
N LYS A 535 -7.05 6.75 -11.92
CA LYS A 535 -6.04 6.18 -12.83
C LYS A 535 -5.33 4.98 -12.22
N TYR A 536 -5.00 5.06 -10.93
CA TYR A 536 -4.26 4.03 -10.21
C TYR A 536 -4.90 3.71 -8.86
N PRO A 537 -4.64 2.51 -8.30
CA PRO A 537 -5.13 2.16 -6.98
C PRO A 537 -4.51 3.04 -5.89
N GLY A 538 -5.29 3.39 -4.88
CA GLY A 538 -4.81 4.13 -3.72
C GLY A 538 -5.80 5.14 -3.18
N LYS A 539 -5.60 5.57 -1.93
CA LYS A 539 -6.44 6.56 -1.24
C LYS A 539 -6.41 7.94 -1.88
N LEU A 540 -5.35 8.29 -2.62
CA LEU A 540 -5.29 9.57 -3.34
C LEU A 540 -6.45 9.72 -4.31
N GLY A 541 -6.91 8.62 -4.91
CA GLY A 541 -8.09 8.61 -5.76
C GLY A 541 -9.38 9.07 -5.08
N ASN A 542 -9.50 8.95 -3.75
CA ASN A 542 -10.66 9.40 -2.97
C ASN A 542 -10.73 10.93 -2.83
N SER A 543 -9.73 11.65 -3.30
CA SER A 543 -9.73 13.11 -3.39
C SER A 543 -10.17 13.64 -4.75
N LEU A 544 -10.41 12.74 -5.70
CA LEU A 544 -10.80 13.13 -7.04
C LEU A 544 -12.31 13.38 -7.13
N LYS A 545 -12.67 14.50 -7.72
CA LYS A 545 -14.03 14.86 -8.11
C LYS A 545 -14.04 15.17 -9.60
N VAL A 546 -14.97 14.59 -10.33
CA VAL A 546 -15.17 14.85 -11.76
C VAL A 546 -16.46 15.61 -11.95
N SER A 547 -16.41 16.68 -12.73
CA SER A 547 -17.60 17.42 -13.09
C SER A 547 -17.66 17.65 -14.59
N MET A 548 -18.84 17.50 -15.19
CA MET A 548 -19.01 17.70 -16.62
C MET A 548 -20.36 18.39 -16.95
N ALA A 549 -20.34 19.14 -18.02
CA ALA A 549 -21.48 19.84 -18.57
C ALA A 549 -21.44 19.86 -20.10
N ASP A 550 -22.60 19.75 -20.71
CA ASP A 550 -22.81 19.94 -22.14
C ASP A 550 -23.58 21.25 -22.41
N ARG A 551 -23.95 21.50 -23.65
CA ARG A 551 -24.67 22.71 -24.09
C ARG A 551 -25.86 23.06 -23.20
N ASP A 552 -26.71 22.07 -22.91
CA ASP A 552 -27.99 22.31 -22.25
C ASP A 552 -27.86 22.46 -20.74
N THR A 553 -26.76 21.98 -20.18
CA THR A 553 -26.50 22.01 -18.73
C THR A 553 -25.45 23.04 -18.32
N TYR A 554 -24.70 23.62 -19.24
CA TYR A 554 -23.61 24.57 -18.98
C TYR A 554 -24.05 25.82 -18.20
N ALA A 555 -25.22 26.38 -18.50
CA ALA A 555 -25.69 27.62 -17.88
C ALA A 555 -25.83 27.53 -16.33
N THR A 556 -26.17 26.33 -15.84
CA THR A 556 -26.34 26.04 -14.40
C THR A 556 -25.15 25.37 -13.77
N TRP A 557 -24.09 25.11 -14.56
CA TRP A 557 -22.92 24.40 -14.06
C TRP A 557 -22.05 25.24 -13.15
N ALA A 558 -21.66 24.69 -12.01
CA ALA A 558 -20.86 25.40 -11.00
C ALA A 558 -19.46 25.80 -11.51
N TYR A 559 -18.92 25.09 -12.49
CA TYR A 559 -17.57 25.31 -13.01
C TYR A 559 -17.53 25.98 -14.39
N LYS A 560 -18.65 26.61 -14.81
CA LYS A 560 -18.75 27.28 -16.11
C LYS A 560 -17.70 28.37 -16.33
N ASP A 561 -17.36 29.10 -15.26
CA ASP A 561 -16.39 30.21 -15.31
C ASP A 561 -14.93 29.75 -15.51
N GLU A 562 -14.69 28.44 -15.43
CA GLU A 562 -13.39 27.81 -15.72
C GLU A 562 -13.16 27.60 -17.22
N PHE A 563 -14.14 27.91 -18.08
CA PHE A 563 -14.12 27.71 -19.51
C PHE A 563 -14.57 28.98 -20.27
N ASP A 564 -13.95 29.21 -21.41
CA ASP A 564 -14.14 30.47 -22.20
C ASP A 564 -15.52 30.58 -22.85
N ALA A 565 -16.20 29.48 -23.17
CA ALA A 565 -17.50 29.45 -23.83
C ALA A 565 -18.26 28.16 -23.52
N ALA A 566 -19.57 28.16 -23.75
CA ALA A 566 -20.40 26.97 -23.64
C ALA A 566 -20.05 25.96 -24.75
N PRO A 567 -20.07 24.65 -24.44
CA PRO A 567 -19.93 23.63 -25.48
C PRO A 567 -21.17 23.59 -26.37
N GLY A 568 -21.04 23.09 -27.59
CA GLY A 568 -22.13 23.12 -28.54
C GLY A 568 -22.10 21.99 -29.56
N THR A 569 -21.95 22.36 -30.78
CA THR A 569 -21.77 21.42 -31.90
C THR A 569 -20.43 21.72 -32.57
N SER A 570 -19.55 20.73 -32.65
CA SER A 570 -18.27 20.89 -33.28
C SER A 570 -18.44 21.16 -34.79
N GLU A 571 -17.49 21.88 -35.38
CA GLU A 571 -17.52 22.19 -36.82
C GLU A 571 -17.59 20.90 -37.68
N GLY A 572 -16.82 19.87 -37.28
CA GLY A 572 -16.83 18.57 -37.94
C GLY A 572 -18.20 17.90 -37.92
N ALA A 573 -18.92 17.92 -36.78
CA ALA A 573 -20.26 17.36 -36.67
C ALA A 573 -21.29 18.17 -37.45
N ALA A 574 -21.23 19.50 -37.39
CA ALA A 574 -22.15 20.39 -38.13
C ALA A 574 -22.11 20.19 -39.63
N VAL A 575 -20.93 20.02 -40.22
CA VAL A 575 -20.75 19.80 -41.68
C VAL A 575 -21.43 18.52 -42.17
N ILE A 576 -21.52 17.49 -41.35
CA ILE A 576 -22.11 16.18 -41.72
C ILE A 576 -23.48 15.93 -41.07
N GLY A 577 -24.14 17.03 -40.62
CA GLY A 577 -25.51 17.00 -40.08
C GLY A 577 -25.62 16.43 -38.65
N GLY A 578 -24.53 16.35 -37.93
CA GLY A 578 -24.51 16.03 -36.49
C GLY A 578 -24.78 17.26 -35.62
N SER A 579 -25.12 17.06 -34.34
CA SER A 579 -25.36 18.16 -33.40
C SER A 579 -25.20 17.73 -31.96
N ASN A 580 -24.90 18.72 -31.05
CA ASN A 580 -24.79 18.56 -29.59
C ASN A 580 -23.71 17.57 -29.15
N ASP A 581 -22.63 17.49 -29.90
CA ASP A 581 -21.57 16.54 -29.62
C ASP A 581 -20.54 17.02 -28.61
N GLU A 582 -20.41 18.35 -28.34
CA GLU A 582 -19.42 18.87 -27.43
C GLU A 582 -19.84 18.89 -25.95
N MET A 583 -18.85 18.76 -25.07
CA MET A 583 -18.98 18.92 -23.63
C MET A 583 -17.66 19.36 -22.99
N HIS A 584 -17.74 19.83 -21.75
CA HIS A 584 -16.60 20.13 -20.90
C HIS A 584 -16.49 19.16 -19.75
N ILE A 585 -15.25 18.84 -19.38
CA ILE A 585 -14.94 17.96 -18.25
C ILE A 585 -13.83 18.64 -17.42
N ILE A 586 -14.00 18.66 -16.10
CA ILE A 586 -13.03 19.19 -15.15
C ILE A 586 -12.77 18.18 -14.06
N ILE A 587 -11.51 18.04 -13.68
CA ILE A 587 -11.05 17.15 -12.60
C ILE A 587 -10.52 18.00 -11.47
N ILE A 588 -10.96 17.72 -10.25
CA ILE A 588 -10.77 18.54 -9.07
C ILE A 588 -10.19 17.67 -7.96
N ASP A 589 -9.25 18.23 -7.20
CA ASP A 589 -8.73 17.68 -5.96
C ASP A 589 -9.64 18.11 -4.80
N GLU A 590 -10.70 17.37 -4.55
CA GLU A 590 -11.75 17.75 -3.59
C GLU A 590 -11.23 17.93 -2.17
N LYS A 591 -10.33 17.07 -1.71
CA LYS A 591 -9.80 17.04 -0.35
C LYS A 591 -8.37 17.56 -0.23
N GLY A 592 -7.79 18.05 -1.32
CA GLY A 592 -6.43 18.58 -1.33
C GLY A 592 -5.32 17.56 -1.13
N TYR A 593 -5.58 16.24 -1.27
CA TYR A 593 -4.57 15.20 -1.04
C TYR A 593 -3.47 15.17 -2.11
N ILE A 594 -3.75 15.73 -3.28
CA ILE A 594 -2.87 15.72 -4.45
C ILE A 594 -2.12 17.03 -4.55
N SER A 595 -2.85 18.15 -4.56
CA SER A 595 -2.31 19.50 -4.77
C SER A 595 -1.90 20.20 -3.48
N GLY A 596 -2.36 19.71 -2.31
CA GLY A 596 -2.25 20.38 -1.03
C GLY A 596 -3.31 21.48 -0.82
N VAL A 597 -4.23 21.68 -1.78
CA VAL A 597 -5.28 22.71 -1.73
C VAL A 597 -6.62 22.06 -2.05
N GLU A 598 -7.57 22.15 -1.14
CA GLU A 598 -8.92 21.64 -1.35
C GLU A 598 -9.62 22.33 -2.53
N ASN A 599 -10.37 21.54 -3.29
CA ASN A 599 -11.09 21.96 -4.49
C ASN A 599 -10.21 22.60 -5.59
N ALA A 600 -8.90 22.32 -5.57
CA ALA A 600 -8.00 22.75 -6.64
C ALA A 600 -8.31 22.03 -7.96
N VAL A 601 -8.31 22.78 -9.05
CA VAL A 601 -8.48 22.21 -10.38
C VAL A 601 -7.19 21.51 -10.82
N LEU A 602 -7.28 20.21 -11.11
CA LEU A 602 -6.16 19.40 -11.60
C LEU A 602 -6.07 19.42 -13.12
N GLU A 603 -7.19 19.15 -13.80
CA GLU A 603 -7.24 19.08 -15.28
C GLU A 603 -8.54 19.65 -15.83
N LYS A 604 -8.46 20.25 -17.03
CA LYS A 604 -9.60 20.76 -17.80
C LYS A 604 -9.57 20.18 -19.23
N PHE A 605 -10.69 19.69 -19.66
CA PHE A 605 -10.89 19.17 -21.00
C PHE A 605 -12.04 19.93 -21.68
N ALA A 606 -11.68 20.95 -22.46
CA ALA A 606 -12.63 21.82 -23.14
C ALA A 606 -13.02 21.25 -24.51
N PHE A 607 -14.31 21.37 -24.86
CA PHE A 607 -14.86 21.03 -26.18
C PHE A 607 -14.54 19.61 -26.65
N VAL A 608 -14.51 18.64 -25.72
CA VAL A 608 -14.39 17.22 -26.07
C VAL A 608 -15.71 16.70 -26.60
N SER A 609 -15.68 15.76 -27.52
CA SER A 609 -16.84 15.30 -28.27
C SER A 609 -17.40 13.98 -27.72
N LYS A 610 -18.72 13.84 -27.70
CA LYS A 610 -19.44 12.61 -27.47
C LYS A 610 -19.34 11.63 -28.65
N ALA A 611 -18.92 12.12 -29.82
CA ALA A 611 -18.79 11.33 -31.06
C ALA A 611 -17.47 10.58 -31.12
N SER A 612 -17.52 9.29 -31.43
CA SER A 612 -16.34 8.41 -31.49
C SER A 612 -15.37 8.72 -32.62
N ASP A 613 -15.86 9.34 -33.72
CA ASP A 613 -15.07 9.67 -34.93
C ASP A 613 -14.70 11.15 -35.03
N ASN A 614 -14.97 11.96 -33.97
CA ASN A 614 -14.65 13.38 -33.98
C ASN A 614 -13.13 13.60 -33.90
N LYS A 615 -12.64 14.58 -34.67
CA LYS A 615 -11.25 15.02 -34.70
C LYS A 615 -11.15 16.52 -34.59
N LYS A 616 -10.10 17.01 -33.92
CA LYS A 616 -9.74 18.43 -33.92
C LYS A 616 -9.20 18.87 -35.27
N ALA A 617 -9.07 20.17 -35.47
CA ALA A 617 -8.54 20.75 -36.71
C ALA A 617 -7.11 20.25 -37.04
N ASP A 618 -6.33 19.86 -36.05
CA ASP A 618 -4.99 19.26 -36.21
C ASP A 618 -5.03 17.75 -36.54
N GLY A 619 -6.21 17.16 -36.69
CA GLY A 619 -6.42 15.73 -36.97
C GLY A 619 -6.33 14.82 -35.76
N THR A 620 -6.06 15.33 -34.56
CA THR A 620 -6.04 14.52 -33.32
C THR A 620 -7.45 14.10 -32.91
N ASN A 621 -7.56 12.95 -32.27
CA ASN A 621 -8.82 12.44 -31.76
C ASN A 621 -9.41 13.38 -30.69
N ASN A 622 -10.70 13.69 -30.78
CA ASN A 622 -11.44 14.53 -29.86
C ASN A 622 -12.56 13.79 -29.11
N TYR A 623 -12.70 12.48 -29.31
CA TYR A 623 -13.66 11.69 -28.56
C TYR A 623 -13.32 11.71 -27.06
N TYR A 624 -14.24 12.14 -26.21
CA TYR A 624 -13.98 12.40 -24.81
C TYR A 624 -13.37 11.21 -24.06
N LYS A 625 -13.86 9.99 -24.35
CA LYS A 625 -13.32 8.75 -23.80
C LYS A 625 -11.83 8.59 -24.10
N ASP A 626 -11.45 8.74 -25.36
CA ASP A 626 -10.06 8.55 -25.81
C ASP A 626 -9.17 9.70 -25.32
N VAL A 627 -9.73 10.91 -25.28
CA VAL A 627 -9.02 12.10 -24.76
C VAL A 627 -8.70 11.91 -23.27
N ILE A 628 -9.67 11.49 -22.46
CA ILE A 628 -9.45 11.24 -21.02
C ILE A 628 -8.46 10.09 -20.84
N ASN A 629 -8.67 8.95 -21.46
CA ASN A 629 -7.81 7.79 -21.33
C ASN A 629 -6.36 8.05 -21.73
N GLY A 630 -6.14 8.83 -22.79
CA GLY A 630 -4.83 9.12 -23.32
C GLY A 630 -4.11 10.30 -22.67
N ARG A 631 -4.83 11.26 -22.07
CA ARG A 631 -4.27 12.54 -21.64
C ARG A 631 -4.40 12.79 -20.14
N SER A 632 -5.45 12.26 -19.47
CA SER A 632 -5.60 12.45 -18.04
C SER A 632 -4.51 11.67 -17.27
N GLU A 633 -3.90 12.32 -16.30
CA GLU A 633 -2.99 11.70 -15.32
C GLU A 633 -3.75 11.07 -14.14
N TRP A 634 -5.07 11.36 -14.00
CA TRP A 634 -5.85 11.05 -12.81
C TRP A 634 -6.99 10.06 -13.02
N LEU A 635 -7.54 9.96 -14.25
CA LEU A 635 -8.75 9.19 -14.52
C LEU A 635 -8.61 8.17 -15.64
N TRP A 636 -9.41 7.10 -15.51
CA TRP A 636 -9.88 6.24 -16.57
C TRP A 636 -11.37 6.50 -16.82
N TRP A 637 -11.77 6.50 -18.08
CA TRP A 637 -13.18 6.36 -18.47
C TRP A 637 -13.60 4.89 -18.29
N THR A 638 -14.74 4.64 -17.66
CA THR A 638 -15.22 3.26 -17.40
C THR A 638 -16.63 3.01 -17.95
N ASP A 639 -17.46 4.05 -18.16
CA ASP A 639 -18.73 3.91 -18.83
C ASP A 639 -19.31 5.27 -19.29
N HIS A 640 -20.41 5.21 -20.05
CA HIS A 640 -21.22 6.38 -20.36
C HIS A 640 -22.16 6.72 -19.20
N THR A 641 -22.48 8.01 -19.07
CA THR A 641 -23.35 8.46 -17.98
C THR A 641 -24.82 8.03 -18.15
N ASN A 642 -25.49 7.83 -17.02
CA ASN A 642 -26.96 7.65 -16.95
C ASN A 642 -27.72 8.98 -17.06
N GLU A 643 -27.09 10.13 -16.82
CA GLU A 643 -27.69 11.46 -16.72
C GLU A 643 -28.03 12.05 -18.09
N VAL A 644 -28.53 11.21 -19.00
CA VAL A 644 -29.03 11.60 -20.30
C VAL A 644 -30.55 11.38 -20.41
N SER A 645 -31.22 12.14 -21.24
CA SER A 645 -32.67 12.02 -21.44
C SER A 645 -33.06 10.59 -21.88
N GLY A 646 -33.78 9.87 -21.03
CA GLY A 646 -34.19 8.47 -21.23
C GLY A 646 -33.24 7.46 -20.57
N GLY A 647 -32.21 7.90 -19.85
CA GLY A 647 -31.25 7.05 -19.12
C GLY A 647 -30.23 6.32 -19.99
N TYR A 648 -29.38 5.49 -19.38
CA TYR A 648 -28.26 4.77 -20.03
C TYR A 648 -28.67 3.94 -21.25
N ALA A 649 -29.78 3.24 -21.16
CA ALA A 649 -30.29 2.39 -22.27
C ALA A 649 -30.64 3.18 -23.55
N THR A 650 -30.72 4.50 -23.50
CA THR A 650 -31.07 5.37 -24.63
C THR A 650 -29.92 6.26 -25.07
N THR A 651 -28.75 6.19 -24.42
CA THR A 651 -27.60 7.01 -24.80
C THR A 651 -27.16 6.68 -26.23
N ASN A 652 -26.74 7.71 -26.93
CA ASN A 652 -26.11 7.58 -28.26
C ASN A 652 -24.68 8.13 -28.24
N TRP A 653 -24.13 8.33 -27.03
CA TRP A 653 -22.73 8.72 -26.90
C TRP A 653 -21.83 7.58 -27.41
N GLY A 654 -20.76 7.92 -28.08
CA GLY A 654 -19.90 6.95 -28.77
C GLY A 654 -20.36 6.58 -30.19
N SER A 655 -21.53 7.07 -30.65
CA SER A 655 -21.92 6.95 -32.06
C SER A 655 -21.03 7.82 -32.95
N VAL A 656 -21.12 7.61 -34.30
CA VAL A 656 -20.48 8.46 -35.29
C VAL A 656 -21.22 9.78 -35.43
N MET A 657 -20.53 10.83 -35.87
CA MET A 657 -21.09 12.18 -36.03
C MET A 657 -22.19 12.27 -37.10
N ALA A 658 -22.09 11.51 -38.21
CA ALA A 658 -22.92 11.66 -39.39
C ALA A 658 -24.43 11.54 -39.09
N GLY A 659 -25.15 12.66 -39.19
CA GLY A 659 -26.59 12.73 -38.97
C GLY A 659 -27.04 12.47 -37.52
N THR A 660 -26.09 12.41 -36.53
CA THR A 660 -26.43 12.09 -35.14
C THR A 660 -26.66 13.36 -34.34
N ALA A 661 -27.86 13.53 -33.78
CA ALA A 661 -28.14 14.48 -32.72
C ALA A 661 -27.84 13.83 -31.40
N PHE A 662 -26.70 14.22 -30.79
CA PHE A 662 -26.28 13.64 -29.50
C PHE A 662 -27.19 14.06 -28.36
N LYS A 663 -27.56 13.13 -27.50
CA LYS A 663 -28.40 13.39 -26.32
C LYS A 663 -27.67 14.28 -25.35
N SER A 664 -28.39 15.28 -24.84
CA SER A 664 -27.92 16.15 -23.79
C SER A 664 -28.09 15.51 -22.43
N MET A 665 -27.23 15.93 -21.48
CA MET A 665 -27.43 15.62 -20.05
C MET A 665 -28.68 16.30 -19.52
N THR A 666 -29.28 15.70 -18.47
CA THR A 666 -30.46 16.24 -17.80
C THR A 666 -30.10 17.31 -16.77
N LYS A 667 -28.90 17.23 -16.23
CA LYS A 667 -28.28 18.19 -15.26
C LYS A 667 -26.76 18.14 -15.44
N PRO A 668 -26.02 19.17 -14.95
CA PRO A 668 -24.57 19.05 -14.81
C PRO A 668 -24.24 17.85 -13.92
N LEU A 669 -23.30 17.02 -14.34
CA LEU A 669 -22.91 15.87 -13.54
C LEU A 669 -21.65 16.21 -12.75
N THR A 670 -21.73 16.07 -11.42
CA THR A 670 -20.61 16.26 -10.50
C THR A 670 -20.55 15.05 -9.58
N GLN A 671 -19.42 14.33 -9.60
CA GLN A 671 -19.27 13.06 -8.91
C GLN A 671 -17.93 13.01 -8.21
N SER A 672 -17.92 12.66 -6.93
CA SER A 672 -16.71 12.38 -6.15
C SER A 672 -16.35 10.90 -6.29
N LEU A 673 -15.07 10.58 -6.38
CA LEU A 673 -14.60 9.21 -6.39
C LEU A 673 -14.35 8.73 -4.96
N SER A 674 -14.62 7.45 -4.72
CA SER A 674 -14.46 6.81 -3.41
C SER A 674 -14.05 5.34 -3.54
N GLY A 675 -13.73 4.68 -2.42
CA GLY A 675 -13.35 3.26 -2.40
C GLY A 675 -11.90 2.98 -2.81
N GLY A 676 -11.07 3.99 -3.00
CA GLY A 676 -9.64 3.83 -3.21
C GLY A 676 -8.94 3.37 -1.93
N VAL A 677 -8.18 2.30 -2.00
CA VAL A 677 -7.51 1.68 -0.84
C VAL A 677 -6.01 1.56 -1.09
N ASP A 678 -5.22 2.06 -0.14
CA ASP A 678 -3.79 1.72 -0.01
C ASP A 678 -3.68 0.43 0.79
N ASP A 679 -2.80 -0.46 0.34
CA ASP A 679 -2.41 -1.62 1.13
C ASP A 679 -0.89 -1.60 1.27
N ALA A 680 -0.42 -1.47 2.51
CA ALA A 680 1.00 -1.41 2.82
C ALA A 680 1.64 -2.81 3.01
N SER A 681 0.88 -3.88 2.82
CA SER A 681 1.29 -5.24 3.15
C SER A 681 1.55 -6.09 1.89
N ALA A 682 2.56 -5.72 1.09
CA ALA A 682 3.01 -6.60 0.02
C ALA A 682 3.62 -7.90 0.61
N THR A 683 3.10 -9.05 0.22
CA THR A 683 3.70 -10.35 0.54
C THR A 683 5.06 -10.51 -0.12
N GLU A 684 5.90 -11.42 0.38
CA GLU A 684 7.20 -11.70 -0.27
C GLU A 684 7.02 -12.12 -1.73
N GLY A 685 6.03 -12.94 -2.04
CA GLY A 685 5.71 -13.35 -3.42
C GLY A 685 5.34 -12.16 -4.33
N GLN A 686 4.58 -11.19 -3.83
CA GLN A 686 4.24 -9.97 -4.58
C GLN A 686 5.47 -9.08 -4.80
N ARG A 687 6.36 -8.99 -3.82
CA ARG A 687 7.66 -8.30 -3.97
C ARG A 687 8.53 -8.98 -5.02
N MET A 688 8.63 -10.31 -4.98
CA MET A 688 9.35 -11.12 -5.96
C MET A 688 8.80 -10.90 -7.37
N ALA A 689 7.47 -10.96 -7.56
CA ALA A 689 6.82 -10.72 -8.85
C ALA A 689 7.10 -9.33 -9.44
N ALA A 690 7.23 -8.31 -8.60
CA ALA A 690 7.59 -6.96 -9.06
C ALA A 690 9.06 -6.88 -9.53
N TYR A 691 9.99 -7.57 -8.87
CA TYR A 691 11.39 -7.65 -9.31
C TYR A 691 11.60 -8.55 -10.53
N GLU A 692 10.73 -9.57 -10.70
CA GLU A 692 10.78 -10.48 -11.86
C GLU A 692 10.65 -9.74 -13.19
N LEU A 693 9.97 -8.61 -13.23
CA LEU A 693 9.86 -7.75 -14.42
C LEU A 693 11.24 -7.31 -14.95
N PHE A 694 12.23 -7.22 -14.08
CA PHE A 694 13.60 -6.87 -14.46
C PHE A 694 14.41 -8.07 -14.98
N SER A 695 13.89 -9.30 -14.95
CA SER A 695 14.61 -10.51 -15.44
C SER A 695 14.86 -10.46 -16.95
N ASN A 696 13.99 -9.79 -17.71
CA ASN A 696 14.11 -9.69 -19.16
C ASN A 696 15.09 -8.59 -19.59
N SER A 697 16.33 -8.98 -19.89
CA SER A 697 17.39 -8.09 -20.35
C SER A 697 17.17 -7.51 -21.77
N THR A 698 16.23 -8.06 -22.54
CA THR A 698 15.89 -7.56 -23.88
C THR A 698 14.95 -6.36 -23.80
N LEU A 699 14.06 -6.33 -22.80
CA LEU A 699 13.09 -5.24 -22.61
C LEU A 699 13.65 -4.11 -21.75
N TYR A 700 14.40 -4.45 -20.70
CA TYR A 700 14.86 -3.47 -19.71
C TYR A 700 16.37 -3.57 -19.50
N ASP A 701 17.04 -2.48 -19.86
CA ASP A 701 18.47 -2.31 -19.59
C ASP A 701 18.67 -1.76 -18.18
N VAL A 702 19.00 -2.62 -17.20
CA VAL A 702 19.26 -2.26 -15.81
C VAL A 702 20.65 -2.73 -15.40
N SER A 703 21.34 -1.94 -14.56
CA SER A 703 22.71 -2.25 -14.12
C SER A 703 22.85 -2.31 -12.59
N LEU A 704 21.99 -1.60 -11.85
CA LEU A 704 22.06 -1.45 -10.40
C LEU A 704 20.67 -1.69 -9.80
N ILE A 705 20.46 -2.84 -9.15
CA ILE A 705 19.18 -3.20 -8.55
C ILE A 705 19.23 -2.95 -7.04
N MET A 706 18.32 -2.13 -6.54
CA MET A 706 18.19 -1.83 -5.10
C MET A 706 17.08 -2.65 -4.49
N MET A 707 17.31 -3.20 -3.28
CA MET A 707 16.31 -4.03 -2.59
C MET A 707 15.42 -3.24 -1.63
N GLY A 708 15.80 -1.99 -1.27
CA GLY A 708 15.12 -1.27 -0.21
C GLY A 708 15.22 -2.00 1.13
N LYS A 709 14.16 -1.94 1.95
CA LYS A 709 14.00 -2.79 3.14
C LYS A 709 13.45 -4.15 2.69
N SER A 710 14.23 -5.21 2.81
CA SER A 710 13.88 -6.53 2.25
C SER A 710 14.40 -7.68 3.08
N SER A 711 13.61 -8.76 3.21
CA SER A 711 14.04 -10.02 3.82
C SER A 711 15.11 -10.71 2.97
N ALA A 712 15.90 -11.57 3.60
CA ALA A 712 16.90 -12.38 2.91
C ALA A 712 16.27 -13.32 1.86
N VAL A 713 15.01 -13.72 2.05
CA VAL A 713 14.26 -14.60 1.13
C VAL A 713 14.03 -13.88 -0.20
N VAL A 714 13.49 -12.66 -0.16
CA VAL A 714 13.27 -11.84 -1.37
C VAL A 714 14.59 -11.46 -2.02
N ALA A 715 15.62 -11.13 -1.21
CA ALA A 715 16.94 -10.80 -1.73
C ALA A 715 17.59 -11.99 -2.48
N ASN A 716 17.52 -13.19 -1.93
CA ASN A 716 17.99 -14.40 -2.63
C ASN A 716 17.22 -14.66 -3.92
N TYR A 717 15.90 -14.51 -3.90
CA TYR A 717 15.10 -14.66 -5.13
C TYR A 717 15.58 -13.71 -6.23
N VAL A 718 15.79 -12.43 -5.93
CA VAL A 718 16.27 -11.45 -6.93
C VAL A 718 17.70 -11.74 -7.39
N ILE A 719 18.57 -12.21 -6.50
CA ILE A 719 19.90 -12.65 -6.85
C ILE A 719 19.83 -13.82 -7.85
N ASP A 720 19.08 -14.88 -7.51
CA ASP A 720 19.07 -16.13 -8.27
C ASP A 720 18.30 -16.01 -9.59
N ASN A 721 17.13 -15.36 -9.58
CA ASN A 721 16.23 -15.34 -10.73
C ASN A 721 16.40 -14.08 -11.61
N VAL A 722 16.97 -13.00 -11.09
CA VAL A 722 17.22 -11.79 -11.88
C VAL A 722 18.71 -11.62 -12.14
N ALA A 723 19.55 -11.42 -11.13
CA ALA A 723 20.93 -11.05 -11.35
C ALA A 723 21.79 -12.19 -11.96
N LEU A 724 21.67 -13.41 -11.45
CA LEU A 724 22.42 -14.56 -11.95
C LEU A 724 21.87 -15.10 -13.28
N THR A 725 20.62 -14.78 -13.62
CA THR A 725 20.06 -15.08 -14.95
C THR A 725 20.52 -14.08 -15.99
N ARG A 726 20.55 -12.77 -15.64
CA ARG A 726 20.93 -11.69 -16.55
C ARG A 726 22.45 -11.57 -16.74
N LEU A 727 23.21 -11.68 -15.64
CA LEU A 727 24.68 -11.51 -15.56
C LEU A 727 25.19 -10.08 -15.89
N ASP A 728 24.29 -9.09 -16.07
CA ASP A 728 24.60 -7.72 -16.50
C ASP A 728 24.24 -6.64 -15.46
N CYS A 729 23.86 -7.04 -14.25
CA CYS A 729 23.47 -6.14 -13.17
C CYS A 729 24.03 -6.56 -11.81
N VAL A 730 24.01 -5.65 -10.83
CA VAL A 730 24.45 -5.88 -9.44
C VAL A 730 23.32 -5.52 -8.49
N VAL A 731 23.03 -6.39 -7.52
CA VAL A 731 21.98 -6.21 -6.50
C VAL A 731 22.58 -5.59 -5.24
N PHE A 732 21.97 -4.52 -4.71
CA PHE A 732 22.38 -3.81 -3.50
C PHE A 732 21.38 -4.05 -2.38
N ILE A 733 21.89 -4.49 -1.22
CA ILE A 733 21.09 -5.01 -0.10
C ILE A 733 21.52 -4.31 1.19
N SER A 734 20.56 -3.98 2.05
CA SER A 734 20.79 -3.53 3.43
C SER A 734 20.19 -4.55 4.40
N PRO A 735 20.93 -4.97 5.46
CA PRO A 735 20.45 -6.01 6.37
C PRO A 735 19.41 -5.49 7.33
N GLU A 736 18.36 -6.27 7.54
CA GLU A 736 17.40 -6.14 8.64
C GLU A 736 17.61 -7.24 9.69
N ASP A 737 17.01 -7.12 10.86
CA ASP A 737 17.05 -8.16 11.90
C ASP A 737 16.40 -9.45 11.36
N PRO A 738 17.13 -10.56 11.26
CA PRO A 738 16.60 -11.80 10.66
C PRO A 738 15.39 -12.38 11.40
N THR A 739 15.18 -12.00 12.67
CA THR A 739 14.10 -12.54 13.51
C THR A 739 12.86 -11.65 13.45
N SER A 740 13.02 -10.32 13.50
CA SER A 740 11.91 -9.38 13.60
C SER A 740 11.63 -8.62 12.29
N GLY A 741 12.55 -8.64 11.32
CA GLY A 741 12.48 -7.79 10.12
C GLY A 741 12.66 -6.30 10.40
N GLU A 742 13.06 -5.92 11.61
CA GLU A 742 13.23 -4.53 12.01
C GLU A 742 14.64 -4.00 11.73
N VAL A 743 14.80 -2.68 11.85
CA VAL A 743 16.11 -2.02 11.70
C VAL A 743 17.02 -2.41 12.87
N ILE A 744 18.22 -2.90 12.57
CA ILE A 744 19.23 -3.19 13.58
C ILE A 744 19.84 -1.87 14.06
N ILE A 745 19.59 -1.49 15.32
CA ILE A 745 20.06 -0.23 15.91
C ILE A 745 20.99 -0.52 17.07
N GLY A 746 22.25 -0.10 16.97
CA GLY A 746 23.27 -0.20 18.03
C GLY A 746 24.62 -0.67 17.51
N ASP A 747 25.66 -0.46 18.32
CA ASP A 747 27.08 -0.67 17.93
C ASP A 747 27.73 -1.84 18.68
N THR A 748 26.96 -2.64 19.44
CA THR A 748 27.50 -3.77 20.18
C THR A 748 27.80 -4.97 19.27
N SER A 749 28.61 -5.90 19.76
CA SER A 749 28.92 -7.13 19.03
C SER A 749 27.67 -7.96 18.70
N SER A 750 26.63 -7.91 19.52
CA SER A 750 25.36 -8.60 19.26
C SER A 750 24.60 -8.01 18.06
N HIS A 751 24.62 -6.67 17.88
CA HIS A 751 24.01 -6.03 16.71
C HIS A 751 24.80 -6.38 15.44
N VAL A 752 26.13 -6.37 15.50
CA VAL A 752 26.98 -6.80 14.38
C VAL A 752 26.76 -8.28 14.05
N SER A 753 26.50 -9.13 15.06
CA SER A 753 26.17 -10.54 14.86
C SER A 753 24.88 -10.68 14.00
N LYS A 754 23.83 -9.92 14.31
CA LYS A 754 22.58 -9.94 13.53
C LYS A 754 22.80 -9.57 12.05
N ILE A 755 23.69 -8.61 11.77
CA ILE A 755 24.08 -8.26 10.39
C ILE A 755 24.76 -9.44 9.72
N VAL A 756 25.66 -10.13 10.46
CA VAL A 756 26.36 -11.32 9.95
C VAL A 756 25.38 -12.49 9.77
N ASP A 757 24.39 -12.65 10.64
CA ASP A 757 23.36 -13.67 10.53
C ASP A 757 22.49 -13.44 9.29
N TYR A 758 22.10 -12.19 9.01
CA TYR A 758 21.44 -11.84 7.75
C TYR A 758 22.33 -12.15 6.54
N ARG A 759 23.65 -11.82 6.61
CA ARG A 759 24.62 -12.17 5.55
C ARG A 759 24.70 -13.68 5.32
N ASN A 760 24.66 -14.48 6.38
CA ASN A 760 24.75 -15.93 6.29
C ASN A 760 23.51 -16.57 5.66
N ALA A 761 22.36 -15.90 5.72
CA ALA A 761 21.14 -16.30 5.02
C ALA A 761 21.17 -15.99 3.51
N LEU A 762 22.15 -15.18 3.03
CA LEU A 762 22.32 -14.85 1.62
C LEU A 762 23.28 -15.81 0.93
N GLY A 763 22.98 -16.15 -0.34
CA GLY A 763 23.87 -16.96 -1.21
C GLY A 763 25.21 -16.27 -1.50
N SER A 764 26.27 -17.06 -1.67
CA SER A 764 27.58 -16.57 -2.05
C SER A 764 27.65 -16.34 -3.56
N ASN A 765 27.77 -15.09 -4.01
CA ASN A 765 27.85 -14.71 -5.42
C ASN A 765 28.61 -13.38 -5.57
N SER A 766 28.99 -13.04 -6.80
CA SER A 766 29.69 -11.79 -7.11
C SER A 766 28.76 -10.68 -7.68
N TYR A 767 27.48 -10.97 -7.88
CA TYR A 767 26.48 -10.04 -8.44
C TYR A 767 25.65 -9.34 -7.39
N SER A 768 26.06 -9.45 -6.12
CA SER A 768 25.36 -8.76 -5.04
C SER A 768 26.34 -8.12 -4.05
N VAL A 769 25.88 -7.06 -3.40
CA VAL A 769 26.61 -6.19 -2.47
C VAL A 769 25.74 -5.97 -1.24
N LEU A 770 26.29 -6.19 -0.06
CA LEU A 770 25.64 -5.96 1.22
C LEU A 770 26.34 -4.82 1.96
N ASP A 771 25.59 -3.80 2.35
CA ASP A 771 26.04 -2.73 3.25
C ASP A 771 25.82 -3.08 4.74
N SER A 772 26.09 -2.13 5.66
CA SER A 772 25.98 -2.38 7.10
C SER A 772 24.65 -1.92 7.74
N GLY A 773 23.63 -1.50 6.97
CA GLY A 773 22.32 -1.24 7.54
C GLY A 773 21.60 0.03 7.06
N PHE A 774 21.26 0.92 8.00
CA PHE A 774 20.35 2.04 7.77
C PHE A 774 20.97 3.37 8.21
N LYS A 775 20.51 4.45 7.61
CA LYS A 775 20.78 5.83 8.03
C LYS A 775 19.53 6.49 8.58
N TYR A 776 19.69 7.39 9.54
CA TYR A 776 18.64 8.27 10.05
C TYR A 776 18.64 9.54 9.24
N GLN A 777 17.55 9.80 8.52
CA GLN A 777 17.40 10.88 7.56
C GLN A 777 16.16 11.70 7.88
N TYR A 778 16.21 13.02 7.63
CA TYR A 778 15.06 13.90 7.74
C TYR A 778 14.10 13.72 6.57
N ASP A 779 12.85 13.49 6.89
CA ASP A 779 11.71 13.44 5.95
C ASP A 779 11.09 14.84 5.91
N ARG A 780 11.43 15.59 4.87
CA ARG A 780 10.94 16.98 4.66
C ARG A 780 9.46 17.08 4.35
N TYR A 781 8.80 15.98 3.98
CA TYR A 781 7.38 15.96 3.63
C TYR A 781 6.48 15.82 4.87
N ASN A 782 6.99 15.15 5.91
CA ASN A 782 6.24 14.85 7.13
C ASN A 782 6.84 15.51 8.39
N ASP A 783 7.93 16.29 8.27
CA ASP A 783 8.66 16.92 9.38
C ASP A 783 9.08 15.93 10.47
N VAL A 784 9.57 14.76 10.07
CA VAL A 784 10.04 13.70 10.98
C VAL A 784 11.35 13.10 10.51
N TYR A 785 12.03 12.38 11.38
CA TYR A 785 13.22 11.63 11.02
C TYR A 785 12.90 10.14 10.86
N ARG A 786 13.51 9.50 9.86
CA ARG A 786 13.24 8.10 9.50
C ARG A 786 14.49 7.27 9.32
N TRP A 787 14.40 5.99 9.65
CA TRP A 787 15.43 5.02 9.31
C TRP A 787 15.25 4.52 7.89
N VAL A 788 16.22 4.80 7.03
CA VAL A 788 16.18 4.50 5.59
C VAL A 788 17.33 3.56 5.24
N PRO A 789 17.11 2.49 4.44
CA PRO A 789 18.17 1.57 4.05
C PRO A 789 19.23 2.25 3.18
N LEU A 790 20.49 1.85 3.33
CA LEU A 790 21.64 2.44 2.66
C LEU A 790 21.84 1.96 1.21
N ASN A 791 21.16 0.88 0.79
CA ASN A 791 21.38 0.30 -0.55
C ASN A 791 21.06 1.26 -1.70
N GLY A 792 20.12 2.18 -1.54
CA GLY A 792 19.86 3.25 -2.49
C GLY A 792 21.05 4.20 -2.65
N ASP A 793 21.68 4.57 -1.53
CA ASP A 793 22.90 5.39 -1.55
C ASP A 793 24.10 4.64 -2.16
N VAL A 794 24.29 3.37 -1.78
CA VAL A 794 25.44 2.57 -2.25
C VAL A 794 25.35 2.32 -3.77
N ALA A 795 24.16 2.02 -4.28
CA ALA A 795 23.91 1.96 -5.72
C ALA A 795 24.12 3.33 -6.38
N GLY A 796 23.66 4.40 -5.76
CA GLY A 796 23.86 5.77 -6.21
C GLY A 796 25.34 6.18 -6.27
N LEU A 797 26.15 5.75 -5.30
CA LEU A 797 27.61 5.96 -5.34
C LEU A 797 28.27 5.24 -6.53
N CYS A 798 27.80 4.07 -6.91
CA CYS A 798 28.24 3.40 -8.12
C CYS A 798 27.88 4.22 -9.37
N ALA A 799 26.63 4.68 -9.48
CA ALA A 799 26.20 5.53 -10.60
C ALA A 799 26.98 6.85 -10.66
N ARG A 800 27.21 7.51 -9.51
CA ARG A 800 28.04 8.72 -9.44
C ARG A 800 29.48 8.46 -9.87
N THR A 801 30.04 7.30 -9.49
CA THR A 801 31.40 6.92 -9.85
C THR A 801 31.55 6.78 -11.38
N ASP A 802 30.51 6.31 -12.08
CA ASP A 802 30.48 6.21 -13.53
C ASP A 802 30.56 7.59 -14.19
N TYR A 803 29.89 8.60 -13.63
CA TYR A 803 29.92 9.98 -14.14
C TYR A 803 31.24 10.71 -13.86
N THR A 804 31.86 10.45 -12.71
CA THR A 804 33.04 11.19 -12.28
C THR A 804 34.35 10.52 -12.68
N ASN A 805 34.31 9.23 -12.90
CA ASN A 805 35.46 8.38 -13.23
C ASN A 805 35.02 7.35 -14.29
N ASP A 806 34.92 6.08 -13.89
CA ASP A 806 34.49 4.97 -14.72
C ASP A 806 33.91 3.85 -13.85
N PRO A 807 33.10 2.92 -14.38
CA PRO A 807 32.48 1.82 -13.64
C PRO A 807 33.45 0.88 -12.91
N TRP A 808 34.70 0.83 -13.33
CA TRP A 808 35.76 0.01 -12.72
C TRP A 808 36.52 0.69 -11.58
N TRP A 809 36.13 1.90 -11.18
CA TRP A 809 36.63 2.51 -9.98
C TRP A 809 35.84 2.05 -8.75
N SER A 810 36.52 1.85 -7.62
CA SER A 810 35.82 1.54 -6.36
C SER A 810 34.89 2.68 -5.93
N PRO A 811 33.61 2.42 -5.63
CA PRO A 811 32.71 3.45 -5.13
C PRO A 811 32.95 3.83 -3.68
N GLY A 812 33.81 3.10 -2.96
CA GLY A 812 34.12 3.31 -1.55
C GLY A 812 35.23 4.33 -1.29
N GLY A 813 35.42 4.64 -0.02
CA GLY A 813 36.46 5.51 0.50
C GLY A 813 36.12 7.00 0.52
N LEU A 814 37.01 7.79 1.12
CA LEU A 814 36.77 9.22 1.39
C LEU A 814 36.55 10.09 0.14
N ASN A 815 37.14 9.70 -0.98
CA ASN A 815 37.04 10.48 -2.22
C ASN A 815 35.72 10.31 -2.96
N ARG A 816 35.09 9.12 -2.94
CA ARG A 816 33.89 8.79 -3.73
C ARG A 816 32.75 8.25 -2.91
N GLY A 817 33.04 7.64 -1.76
CA GLY A 817 32.07 6.92 -0.94
C GLY A 817 31.27 7.77 0.03
N GLN A 818 31.25 9.10 -0.08
CA GLN A 818 30.48 9.97 0.80
C GLN A 818 28.97 9.81 0.59
N ILE A 819 28.26 9.50 1.67
CA ILE A 819 26.80 9.32 1.71
C ILE A 819 26.13 10.63 2.11
N LYS A 820 25.08 11.00 1.35
CA LYS A 820 24.33 12.24 1.54
C LYS A 820 23.22 12.07 2.60
N ASN A 821 22.75 13.18 3.16
CA ASN A 821 21.55 13.26 4.01
C ASN A 821 21.59 12.29 5.22
N VAL A 822 22.71 12.22 5.93
CA VAL A 822 22.88 11.36 7.11
C VAL A 822 22.91 12.20 8.36
N VAL A 823 21.97 11.98 9.28
CA VAL A 823 22.02 12.52 10.64
C VAL A 823 22.84 11.59 11.54
N ARG A 824 22.57 10.29 11.46
CA ARG A 824 23.35 9.24 12.12
C ARG A 824 23.13 7.90 11.42
N LEU A 825 24.00 6.95 11.68
CA LEU A 825 23.85 5.56 11.23
C LEU A 825 23.12 4.74 12.28
N SER A 826 22.42 3.68 11.86
CA SER A 826 21.81 2.68 12.74
C SER A 826 22.87 1.87 13.49
N THR A 827 23.99 1.62 12.81
CA THR A 827 25.20 0.98 13.35
C THR A 827 26.41 1.75 12.84
N ASN A 828 27.23 2.31 13.77
CA ASN A 828 28.51 2.96 13.43
C ASN A 828 29.67 2.11 14.00
N PRO A 829 30.14 1.09 13.26
CA PRO A 829 30.99 0.04 13.80
C PRO A 829 32.42 0.59 14.16
N ASN A 830 32.92 0.24 15.33
CA ASN A 830 34.30 0.45 15.70
C ASN A 830 35.26 -0.43 14.85
N GLN A 831 36.56 -0.29 15.01
CA GLN A 831 37.52 -1.02 14.17
C GLN A 831 37.32 -2.53 14.23
N THR A 832 37.19 -3.12 15.41
CA THR A 832 37.00 -4.58 15.60
C THR A 832 35.70 -5.05 14.90
N ASN A 833 34.64 -4.29 15.02
CA ASN A 833 33.34 -4.59 14.40
C ASN A 833 33.42 -4.42 12.86
N ARG A 834 34.14 -3.40 12.36
CA ARG A 834 34.41 -3.23 10.92
C ARG A 834 35.17 -4.43 10.35
N ASP A 835 36.21 -4.88 11.06
CA ASP A 835 37.02 -6.03 10.65
C ASP A 835 36.17 -7.32 10.59
N ASN A 836 35.26 -7.49 11.55
CA ASN A 836 34.31 -8.59 11.55
C ASN A 836 33.33 -8.52 10.36
N LEU A 837 32.69 -7.37 10.16
CA LEU A 837 31.79 -7.14 9.01
C LEU A 837 32.50 -7.36 7.69
N TYR A 838 33.66 -6.75 7.51
CA TYR A 838 34.41 -6.85 6.26
C TYR A 838 34.93 -8.26 5.99
N ARG A 839 35.27 -9.04 7.02
CA ARG A 839 35.63 -10.46 6.91
C ARG A 839 34.48 -11.27 6.33
N ASN A 840 33.24 -10.97 6.75
CA ASN A 840 32.03 -11.62 6.31
C ASN A 840 31.43 -11.01 5.02
N SER A 841 32.20 -10.25 4.25
CA SER A 841 31.77 -9.64 2.98
C SER A 841 30.64 -8.61 3.14
N VAL A 842 30.51 -7.99 4.28
CA VAL A 842 29.65 -6.82 4.53
C VAL A 842 30.48 -5.55 4.38
N ASN A 843 29.98 -4.57 3.65
CA ASN A 843 30.66 -3.30 3.42
C ASN A 843 30.25 -2.31 4.51
N PRO A 844 31.14 -1.98 5.48
CA PRO A 844 30.80 -1.06 6.55
C PRO A 844 30.57 0.34 6.00
N VAL A 845 29.49 0.99 6.43
CA VAL A 845 29.30 2.43 6.31
C VAL A 845 29.66 3.04 7.66
N VAL A 846 30.51 4.06 7.66
CA VAL A 846 31.13 4.59 8.87
C VAL A 846 31.10 6.11 8.88
N THR A 847 30.75 6.69 10.01
CA THR A 847 30.89 8.13 10.24
C THR A 847 32.22 8.40 10.93
N PHE A 848 33.14 9.08 10.23
CA PHE A 848 34.43 9.53 10.78
C PHE A 848 34.33 11.00 11.24
N PRO A 849 34.77 11.31 12.45
CA PRO A 849 34.81 12.70 12.94
C PRO A 849 35.56 13.64 11.97
N GLY A 850 34.89 14.69 11.54
CA GLY A 850 35.43 15.69 10.61
C GLY A 850 35.56 15.26 9.15
N GLN A 851 35.17 14.01 8.79
CA GLN A 851 35.28 13.49 7.43
C GLN A 851 33.94 13.04 6.85
N GLY A 852 32.88 13.01 7.68
CA GLY A 852 31.54 12.64 7.26
C GLY A 852 31.28 11.13 7.27
N THR A 853 30.16 10.75 6.71
CA THR A 853 29.72 9.34 6.58
C THR A 853 30.10 8.80 5.22
N VAL A 854 30.80 7.66 5.22
CA VAL A 854 31.35 7.09 3.99
C VAL A 854 31.13 5.57 3.92
N LEU A 855 30.96 5.07 2.71
CA LEU A 855 31.08 3.65 2.39
C LEU A 855 32.56 3.25 2.53
N PHE A 856 32.88 2.38 3.49
CA PHE A 856 34.24 1.99 3.80
C PHE A 856 34.53 0.52 3.49
N GLY A 857 34.05 0.08 2.31
CA GLY A 857 34.22 -1.27 1.78
C GLY A 857 33.85 -1.34 0.29
N ASP A 858 34.33 -2.35 -0.40
CA ASP A 858 34.10 -2.57 -1.85
C ASP A 858 33.97 -4.05 -2.20
N LYS A 859 33.50 -4.88 -1.27
CA LYS A 859 33.31 -6.33 -1.45
C LYS A 859 31.96 -6.67 -2.07
N THR A 860 31.95 -7.69 -2.91
CA THR A 860 30.74 -8.45 -3.29
C THR A 860 30.43 -9.53 -2.22
N LEU A 861 29.30 -10.21 -2.34
CA LEU A 861 28.95 -11.34 -1.46
C LEU A 861 29.73 -12.62 -1.75
N LEU A 862 30.69 -12.61 -2.65
CA LEU A 862 31.51 -13.78 -2.98
C LEU A 862 32.41 -14.15 -1.80
N ALA A 863 32.15 -15.30 -1.18
CA ALA A 863 32.91 -15.80 -0.04
C ALA A 863 34.30 -16.37 -0.44
N LYS A 864 34.38 -16.94 -1.66
CA LYS A 864 35.63 -17.50 -2.17
C LYS A 864 36.56 -16.40 -2.66
N PRO A 865 37.84 -16.36 -2.24
CA PRO A 865 38.79 -15.40 -2.79
C PRO A 865 38.89 -15.50 -4.30
N SER A 866 38.59 -14.37 -4.99
CA SER A 866 38.58 -14.27 -6.44
C SER A 866 38.84 -12.81 -6.85
N ALA A 867 39.11 -12.56 -8.11
CA ALA A 867 39.12 -11.21 -8.66
C ALA A 867 37.73 -10.56 -8.55
N PHE A 868 36.65 -11.37 -8.59
CA PHE A 868 35.25 -10.93 -8.55
C PHE A 868 34.73 -10.68 -7.11
N ASP A 869 35.57 -10.80 -6.08
CA ASP A 869 35.20 -10.45 -4.71
C ASP A 869 35.12 -8.93 -4.46
N ARG A 870 35.36 -8.11 -5.52
CA ARG A 870 35.33 -6.64 -5.50
C ARG A 870 34.28 -6.07 -6.43
N ILE A 871 33.57 -5.04 -5.96
CA ILE A 871 32.53 -4.34 -6.72
C ILE A 871 33.09 -3.79 -8.02
N ASN A 872 34.24 -3.11 -7.96
CA ASN A 872 34.88 -2.48 -9.12
C ASN A 872 35.24 -3.50 -10.20
N VAL A 873 35.75 -4.67 -9.83
CA VAL A 873 36.11 -5.72 -10.80
C VAL A 873 34.87 -6.36 -11.39
N ARG A 874 33.85 -6.66 -10.58
CA ARG A 874 32.61 -7.21 -11.10
C ARG A 874 31.96 -6.24 -12.10
N ARG A 875 31.90 -4.95 -11.77
CA ARG A 875 31.34 -3.93 -12.65
C ARG A 875 32.19 -3.74 -13.92
N LEU A 876 33.53 -3.81 -13.82
CA LEU A 876 34.39 -3.84 -15.00
C LEU A 876 33.98 -4.94 -15.95
N PHE A 877 33.85 -6.18 -15.46
CA PHE A 877 33.50 -7.31 -16.31
C PHE A 877 32.10 -7.20 -16.91
N ILE A 878 31.12 -6.69 -16.16
CA ILE A 878 29.77 -6.42 -16.69
C ILE A 878 29.84 -5.45 -17.88
N VAL A 879 30.64 -4.38 -17.78
CA VAL A 879 30.81 -3.42 -18.87
C VAL A 879 31.49 -4.06 -20.07
N LEU A 880 32.56 -4.82 -19.84
CA LEU A 880 33.28 -5.49 -20.92
C LEU A 880 32.38 -6.51 -21.61
N GLU A 881 31.74 -7.39 -20.84
CA GLU A 881 30.85 -8.45 -21.34
C GLU A 881 29.69 -7.84 -22.15
N LYS A 882 29.02 -6.84 -21.63
CA LYS A 882 27.86 -6.19 -22.27
C LYS A 882 28.26 -5.43 -23.56
N SER A 883 29.35 -4.66 -23.51
CA SER A 883 29.84 -3.91 -24.67
C SER A 883 30.32 -4.83 -25.77
N ILE A 884 31.08 -5.86 -25.43
CA ILE A 884 31.62 -6.82 -26.40
C ILE A 884 30.51 -7.72 -26.95
N ALA A 885 29.57 -8.17 -26.13
CA ALA A 885 28.41 -8.93 -26.60
C ALA A 885 27.55 -8.11 -27.60
N THR A 886 27.37 -6.81 -27.33
CA THR A 886 26.65 -5.93 -28.26
C THR A 886 27.42 -5.79 -29.59
N ALA A 887 28.74 -5.64 -29.53
CA ALA A 887 29.57 -5.58 -30.72
C ALA A 887 29.61 -6.93 -31.49
N ALA A 888 29.60 -8.05 -30.75
CA ALA A 888 29.58 -9.40 -31.35
C ALA A 888 28.29 -9.69 -32.15
N LYS A 889 27.17 -9.04 -31.83
CA LYS A 889 25.90 -9.21 -32.60
C LYS A 889 26.05 -8.83 -34.09
N TYR A 890 26.98 -7.93 -34.41
CA TYR A 890 27.24 -7.56 -35.81
C TYR A 890 27.98 -8.63 -36.59
N GLN A 891 28.51 -9.68 -35.95
CA GLN A 891 29.16 -10.84 -36.59
C GLN A 891 28.18 -12.00 -36.81
N LEU A 892 26.97 -11.91 -36.29
CA LEU A 892 25.97 -12.94 -36.53
C LEU A 892 25.61 -13.01 -38.02
N PHE A 893 25.50 -14.22 -38.51
CA PHE A 893 25.24 -14.55 -39.92
C PHE A 893 26.40 -14.25 -40.91
N GLU A 894 27.57 -13.79 -40.41
CA GLU A 894 28.79 -13.70 -41.20
C GLU A 894 29.51 -15.07 -41.27
N PHE A 895 30.43 -15.24 -42.19
CA PHE A 895 31.21 -16.45 -42.32
C PHE A 895 32.28 -16.56 -41.22
N ASN A 896 32.47 -17.73 -40.63
CA ASN A 896 33.57 -17.97 -39.69
C ASN A 896 34.88 -18.23 -40.44
N ASP A 897 35.49 -17.20 -40.98
CA ASP A 897 36.76 -17.27 -41.68
C ASP A 897 37.85 -16.37 -41.02
N ALA A 898 39.06 -16.44 -41.49
CA ALA A 898 40.17 -15.64 -40.97
C ALA A 898 39.93 -14.13 -41.05
N PHE A 899 39.16 -13.68 -42.06
CA PHE A 899 38.80 -12.27 -42.23
C PHE A 899 37.87 -11.79 -41.14
N THR A 900 36.75 -12.48 -40.90
CA THR A 900 35.78 -12.15 -39.87
C THR A 900 36.38 -12.21 -38.47
N ARG A 901 37.20 -13.25 -38.20
CA ARG A 901 37.94 -13.35 -36.91
C ARG A 901 38.92 -12.18 -36.71
N GLY A 902 39.63 -11.79 -37.79
CA GLY A 902 40.50 -10.63 -37.77
C GLY A 902 39.77 -9.32 -37.58
N GLN A 903 38.63 -9.15 -38.21
CA GLN A 903 37.74 -7.99 -38.10
C GLN A 903 37.19 -7.85 -36.67
N PHE A 904 36.71 -8.93 -36.06
CA PHE A 904 36.26 -8.93 -34.66
C PHE A 904 37.37 -8.56 -33.69
N ARG A 905 38.56 -9.15 -33.84
CA ARG A 905 39.70 -8.82 -32.98
C ARG A 905 40.10 -7.35 -33.12
N ASN A 906 40.11 -6.84 -34.36
CA ASN A 906 40.45 -5.41 -34.61
C ASN A 906 39.36 -4.46 -34.07
N LEU A 907 38.13 -4.92 -33.86
CA LEU A 907 37.08 -4.16 -33.21
C LEU A 907 37.25 -4.13 -31.68
N ILE A 908 37.64 -5.25 -31.06
CA ILE A 908 37.69 -5.41 -29.61
C ILE A 908 38.99 -4.89 -28.99
N GLU A 909 40.16 -5.12 -29.64
CA GLU A 909 41.44 -4.68 -29.09
C GLU A 909 41.53 -3.18 -28.83
N PRO A 910 41.11 -2.27 -29.71
CA PRO A 910 41.14 -0.83 -29.44
C PRO A 910 40.30 -0.45 -28.22
N PHE A 911 39.11 -1.08 -28.04
CA PHE A 911 38.25 -0.87 -26.89
C PHE A 911 38.97 -1.32 -25.58
N LEU A 912 39.57 -2.50 -25.57
CA LEU A 912 40.30 -2.97 -24.40
C LEU A 912 41.55 -2.10 -24.10
N ARG A 913 42.19 -1.55 -25.12
CA ARG A 913 43.29 -0.57 -24.94
C ARG A 913 42.82 0.75 -24.35
N ASP A 914 41.63 1.22 -24.72
CA ASP A 914 41.04 2.39 -24.11
C ASP A 914 40.72 2.14 -22.62
N VAL A 915 40.10 1.00 -22.27
CA VAL A 915 39.89 0.59 -20.89
C VAL A 915 41.20 0.45 -20.11
N GLN A 916 42.29 -0.05 -20.77
CA GLN A 916 43.62 -0.13 -20.20
C GLN A 916 44.18 1.29 -19.96
N GLY A 917 44.07 2.21 -20.92
CA GLY A 917 44.48 3.60 -20.79
C GLY A 917 43.79 4.34 -19.65
N ARG A 918 42.51 4.00 -19.44
CA ARG A 918 41.67 4.52 -18.36
C ARG A 918 41.80 3.70 -17.04
N ARG A 919 42.87 2.86 -16.94
CA ARG A 919 43.24 2.12 -15.70
C ARG A 919 42.26 1.05 -15.27
N GLY A 920 41.35 0.56 -16.13
CA GLY A 920 40.45 -0.53 -15.81
C GLY A 920 41.13 -1.89 -15.76
N ILE A 921 42.06 -2.10 -16.66
CA ILE A 921 42.84 -3.35 -16.80
C ILE A 921 44.35 -3.05 -16.90
N THR A 922 45.15 -3.99 -16.45
CA THR A 922 46.61 -3.89 -16.54
C THR A 922 47.13 -4.55 -17.81
N ASP A 923 46.48 -5.61 -18.28
CA ASP A 923 46.88 -6.36 -19.45
C ASP A 923 45.67 -7.14 -20.03
N PHE A 924 45.70 -7.42 -21.31
CA PHE A 924 44.69 -8.23 -21.98
C PHE A 924 45.23 -9.02 -23.15
N LEU A 925 44.51 -10.09 -23.54
CA LEU A 925 44.77 -10.89 -24.73
C LEU A 925 43.46 -11.29 -25.37
N VAL A 926 43.27 -11.01 -26.65
CA VAL A 926 42.13 -11.48 -27.44
C VAL A 926 42.60 -12.61 -28.36
N LYS A 927 42.10 -13.81 -28.11
CA LYS A 927 42.36 -14.98 -28.92
C LYS A 927 41.12 -15.31 -29.73
N CYS A 928 41.18 -15.07 -31.01
CA CYS A 928 40.14 -15.39 -31.97
C CYS A 928 40.83 -15.79 -33.28
N ASP A 929 41.28 -17.01 -33.35
CA ASP A 929 42.06 -17.61 -34.45
C ASP A 929 41.69 -19.08 -34.70
N GLU A 930 42.45 -19.79 -35.51
CA GLU A 930 42.14 -21.18 -35.86
C GLU A 930 42.32 -22.16 -34.68
N SER A 931 43.01 -21.76 -33.60
CA SER A 931 43.23 -22.64 -32.46
C SER A 931 42.00 -22.78 -31.56
N ASN A 932 41.09 -21.77 -31.53
CA ASN A 932 39.82 -21.84 -30.82
C ASN A 932 38.59 -21.86 -31.76
N ASN A 933 38.78 -21.67 -33.08
CA ASN A 933 37.76 -21.91 -34.11
C ASN A 933 38.24 -23.06 -35.02
N THR A 934 38.21 -24.28 -34.45
CA THR A 934 38.57 -25.53 -35.18
C THR A 934 37.50 -25.88 -36.22
N GLY A 935 37.80 -26.80 -37.12
CA GLY A 935 36.81 -27.29 -38.09
C GLY A 935 35.51 -27.78 -37.46
N GLU A 936 35.58 -28.43 -36.28
CA GLU A 936 34.41 -28.86 -35.53
C GLU A 936 33.55 -27.70 -35.02
N VAL A 937 34.16 -26.59 -34.61
CA VAL A 937 33.45 -25.37 -34.18
C VAL A 937 32.77 -24.70 -35.37
N ILE A 938 33.45 -24.65 -36.51
CA ILE A 938 32.91 -24.08 -37.74
C ILE A 938 31.76 -24.96 -38.26
N ASP A 939 31.88 -26.26 -38.23
CA ASP A 939 30.83 -27.21 -38.64
C ASP A 939 29.57 -27.13 -37.76
N ARG A 940 29.70 -26.70 -36.50
CA ARG A 940 28.56 -26.39 -35.61
C ARG A 940 27.96 -25.02 -35.82
N ASN A 941 28.46 -24.23 -36.77
CA ASN A 941 28.08 -22.84 -36.98
C ASN A 941 28.36 -21.94 -35.76
N GLU A 942 29.41 -22.24 -35.01
CA GLU A 942 29.83 -21.50 -33.84
C GLU A 942 31.02 -20.59 -34.15
N PHE A 943 31.10 -19.44 -33.44
CA PHE A 943 32.22 -18.51 -33.48
C PHE A 943 32.73 -18.31 -32.05
N VAL A 944 33.97 -18.60 -31.76
CA VAL A 944 34.54 -18.55 -30.42
C VAL A 944 35.67 -17.52 -30.36
N ALA A 945 35.56 -16.62 -29.37
CA ALA A 945 36.63 -15.69 -29.02
C ALA A 945 36.91 -15.74 -27.52
N ASP A 946 38.14 -16.01 -27.15
CA ASP A 946 38.61 -16.03 -25.76
C ASP A 946 39.23 -14.68 -25.42
N ILE A 947 38.69 -13.99 -24.41
CA ILE A 947 39.16 -12.67 -24.00
C ILE A 947 39.71 -12.78 -22.57
N PHE A 948 41.04 -12.73 -22.45
CA PHE A 948 41.75 -12.76 -21.17
C PHE A 948 42.01 -11.35 -20.67
N VAL A 949 41.63 -11.06 -19.46
CA VAL A 949 41.74 -9.71 -18.85
C VAL A 949 42.38 -9.80 -17.47
N LYS A 950 43.35 -8.96 -17.21
CA LYS A 950 43.94 -8.75 -15.90
C LYS A 950 43.39 -7.45 -15.30
N PRO A 951 42.39 -7.49 -14.36
CA PRO A 951 41.82 -6.30 -13.79
C PRO A 951 42.77 -5.56 -12.88
N THR A 952 42.62 -4.24 -12.83
CA THR A 952 43.32 -3.40 -11.87
C THR A 952 42.65 -3.55 -10.49
N ARG A 953 43.45 -3.71 -9.43
CA ARG A 953 42.94 -3.90 -8.05
C ARG A 953 42.99 -2.59 -7.28
N SER A 954 41.96 -2.35 -6.46
CA SER A 954 41.91 -1.27 -5.48
C SER A 954 42.90 -1.51 -4.31
N ILE A 955 43.44 -0.44 -3.74
CA ILE A 955 44.25 -0.49 -2.54
C ILE A 955 43.33 -0.51 -1.33
N ASN A 956 43.35 -1.59 -0.56
CA ASN A 956 42.56 -1.75 0.66
C ASN A 956 43.37 -1.64 1.94
N PHE A 957 44.70 -1.88 1.87
CA PHE A 957 45.59 -1.82 3.03
C PHE A 957 46.80 -0.99 2.70
N ILE A 958 47.13 -0.05 3.59
CA ILE A 958 48.34 0.79 3.50
C ILE A 958 49.12 0.56 4.77
N THR A 959 50.35 0.08 4.64
CA THR A 959 51.31 -0.05 5.75
C THR A 959 52.29 1.10 5.66
N LEU A 960 52.36 1.90 6.70
CA LEU A 960 53.33 2.99 6.83
C LEU A 960 54.35 2.61 7.89
N ASN A 961 55.59 2.46 7.48
CA ASN A 961 56.68 2.17 8.39
C ASN A 961 57.42 3.48 8.71
N PHE A 962 57.29 3.95 9.92
CA PHE A 962 58.09 5.10 10.43
C PHE A 962 59.27 4.56 11.20
N VAL A 963 60.45 4.86 10.70
CA VAL A 963 61.70 4.48 11.37
C VAL A 963 62.34 5.75 11.99
N ALA A 964 62.43 5.80 13.30
CA ALA A 964 63.12 6.85 14.01
C ALA A 964 64.63 6.54 13.98
N ALA A 965 65.35 7.27 13.18
CA ALA A 965 66.85 7.16 13.12
C ALA A 965 67.50 8.12 14.10
N ARG A 966 68.70 7.70 14.66
CA ARG A 966 69.50 8.60 15.47
C ARG A 966 70.15 9.68 14.57
N SER A 967 70.33 10.84 15.12
CA SER A 967 70.82 12.03 14.39
C SER A 967 72.18 11.82 13.69
N ALA A 968 72.90 10.75 14.02
CA ALA A 968 74.27 10.44 13.46
C ALA A 968 74.21 9.43 12.27
N ILE A 969 73.07 8.94 11.85
CA ILE A 969 72.88 7.94 10.75
C ILE A 969 72.47 8.66 9.51
N ALA A 970 73.19 8.55 8.41
CA ALA A 970 72.83 9.10 7.13
C ALA A 970 71.62 8.27 6.53
N PHE A 971 70.55 8.92 5.99
CA PHE A 971 69.39 8.22 5.44
C PHE A 971 69.78 7.27 4.28
N SER A 972 70.92 7.44 3.62
CA SER A 972 71.49 6.52 2.64
C SER A 972 71.81 5.13 3.18
N GLU A 973 72.03 4.97 4.50
CA GLU A 973 72.32 3.70 5.16
C GLU A 973 71.12 2.92 5.67
N ILE A 974 69.91 3.53 5.66
CA ILE A 974 68.65 2.93 6.15
C ILE A 974 67.80 2.39 5.03
N GLY A 975 68.12 2.73 3.80
CA GLY A 975 67.29 2.42 2.61
C GLY A 975 67.77 1.21 1.75
N GLY A 976 68.58 0.27 2.32
CA GLY A 976 69.05 -0.92 1.66
C GLY A 976 68.14 -2.12 1.81
#